data_a6a993bb77a443a4bc0fd7269997f625
#
_entry.id   a6a993bb77a443a4bc0fd7269997f625
#
_cell.length_a   1.000
_cell.length_b   1.000
_cell.length_c   1.000
_cell.angle_alpha   90.00
_cell.angle_beta   90.00
_cell.angle_gamma   90.00
#
_symmetry.space_group_name_H-M   'P 1'
#
loop_
_entity.id
_entity.type
_entity.pdbx_description
1 polymer ?
#
loop_
_entity_poly.entity_id
_entity_poly.type
_entity_poly.pdbx_seq_one_letter_code
_entity_poly.pdbx_strand_id
1 'polypeptide(L)'
;VEGNPDHPASLGSSTIFEQASLLNLYDPDRSETVLFRGGLSTWGQFTGALSTEAQSIGARKGEGLAILSGATTSPTLISQMNALLAQWPSAKWYTHEPSVNPAVASAAKKIAGRSAFVSYDFSQADVILSLESDFLNTGSASLKYARQFAAKRAVDSGATPVRYYQVESSPSVGGSLADHRFSVKSGAVASIAYQLAKALGVAAPEVTGTAPEWLAQVADDLSKSKGRCVVVPGEYQPESVQLAAYAINAALGNVGTTVKVLESSMPDTHTLEDLTADLNGGHVEMLIVLEANPVYTAPASLDFETAMRKARLVVRLGHYFDETSRWSHWHVPAVHYLEAWSDTRAFDGTATIIQPLVEPLYRGKSAHELLSTLLGKPDAMPHDLVKTYWQGVSPNGFDAFWKTSLHNGVVAGTSAGVLNGGAVSLPPLSTPEASEWEVTFRPDPTIGDGSFANNGWLQELPKPQTKTTWDNLIFMRPSDAEKMGVHKGDLLKVTVKDKSVTGPVWITPNQAQGSVAVFLGYGRTASGRVGNRIGYNAYAIQDAATPFIAAGAVSKAAGHYEIANTQATQTMEGRAPVRAAEFAEFKEHPDFPTREEKPVPKELTLYPESEWKYPDHKWGMTIDLNICTGCSACAIACQAENNIAVVGKDQVSRGRHMHWIRIDQYYSGNGSLDEPESYNQPVPCMHCENAPCEVVCPVAATVHSKEGINQMVYNRCVGTRYCSNNCPYKVRRFNFYLYSDWDTDSLKGMRNPDVTVRSRGVMEKCSYCIQRIQEVKIKAEKENNRRIVDGEIITACQQACPTQAITFGDLNDPASKVAKFAASKRNYGLLDDLNTRPRTTYLGYVRNSNEALRGQRGSNREG
;
A
#
# COMPACT_ATOMS: atom_id res chain seq x y z
N VAL A 1 7.66 10.70 8.83
CA VAL A 1 7.99 10.63 7.40
C VAL A 1 6.98 11.46 6.62
N GLU A 2 7.46 12.32 5.73
CA GLU A 2 6.62 13.18 4.88
C GLU A 2 7.06 13.07 3.43
N GLY A 3 6.09 13.03 2.50
CA GLY A 3 6.37 13.05 1.08
C GLY A 3 6.79 14.43 0.61
N ASN A 4 7.66 14.48 -0.41
CA ASN A 4 8.04 15.73 -1.06
C ASN A 4 6.91 16.19 -2.01
N PRO A 5 6.26 17.35 -1.78
CA PRO A 5 5.17 17.84 -2.62
C PRO A 5 5.61 18.16 -4.05
N ASP A 6 6.89 18.48 -4.26
CA ASP A 6 7.44 18.81 -5.57
C ASP A 6 7.83 17.55 -6.38
N HIS A 7 7.79 16.36 -5.76
CA HIS A 7 8.11 15.12 -6.45
C HIS A 7 6.91 14.61 -7.28
N PRO A 8 7.02 14.50 -8.61
CA PRO A 8 5.88 14.26 -9.50
C PRO A 8 5.24 12.87 -9.36
N ALA A 9 5.93 11.90 -8.76
CA ALA A 9 5.40 10.56 -8.53
C ALA A 9 4.61 10.42 -7.22
N SER A 10 4.99 11.15 -6.16
CA SER A 10 4.35 11.05 -4.83
C SER A 10 3.41 12.21 -4.51
N LEU A 11 3.64 13.40 -5.09
CA LEU A 11 2.85 14.61 -4.89
C LEU A 11 2.64 14.93 -3.40
N GLY A 12 3.67 14.70 -2.58
CA GLY A 12 3.66 14.94 -1.14
C GLY A 12 2.98 13.88 -0.29
N SER A 13 2.40 12.83 -0.85
CA SER A 13 1.78 11.73 -0.12
C SER A 13 2.72 10.54 0.07
N SER A 14 2.27 9.54 0.82
CA SER A 14 3.01 8.30 1.09
C SER A 14 2.08 7.11 1.20
N THR A 15 2.62 5.90 1.03
CA THR A 15 1.94 4.65 1.35
C THR A 15 2.14 4.29 2.83
N ILE A 16 1.57 3.15 3.23
CA ILE A 16 1.80 2.60 4.57
C ILE A 16 3.26 2.16 4.78
N PHE A 17 3.95 1.77 3.70
CA PHE A 17 5.30 1.20 3.77
C PHE A 17 6.35 2.27 4.07
N GLU A 18 6.31 3.42 3.40
CA GLU A 18 7.22 4.53 3.70
C GLU A 18 7.00 5.07 5.11
N GLN A 19 5.73 5.20 5.55
CA GLN A 19 5.43 5.62 6.92
C GLN A 19 5.96 4.64 7.96
N ALA A 20 5.79 3.34 7.71
CA ALA A 20 6.21 2.30 8.63
C ALA A 20 7.72 1.99 8.60
N SER A 21 8.44 2.40 7.55
CA SER A 21 9.88 2.15 7.39
C SER A 21 10.73 2.76 8.52
N LEU A 22 10.22 3.77 9.20
CA LEU A 22 10.85 4.34 10.38
C LEU A 22 11.05 3.30 11.49
N LEU A 23 10.07 2.42 11.71
CA LEU A 23 10.22 1.33 12.67
C LEU A 23 11.27 0.30 12.22
N ASN A 24 11.38 0.04 10.90
CA ASN A 24 12.43 -0.84 10.37
C ASN A 24 13.83 -0.27 10.61
N LEU A 25 14.02 1.05 10.51
CA LEU A 25 15.30 1.70 10.82
C LEU A 25 15.77 1.39 12.24
N TYR A 26 14.87 1.50 13.21
CA TYR A 26 15.15 1.33 14.64
C TYR A 26 14.86 -0.07 15.18
N ASP A 27 14.59 -1.04 14.30
CA ASP A 27 14.28 -2.42 14.67
C ASP A 27 15.50 -3.08 15.39
N PRO A 28 15.33 -3.51 16.65
CA PRO A 28 16.43 -4.15 17.40
C PRO A 28 16.79 -5.55 16.91
N ASP A 29 16.04 -6.13 15.99
CA ASP A 29 16.31 -7.45 15.41
C ASP A 29 17.18 -7.37 14.14
N ARG A 30 17.56 -6.16 13.71
CA ARG A 30 18.48 -5.96 12.58
C ARG A 30 19.85 -6.57 12.87
N SER A 31 20.48 -7.07 11.82
CA SER A 31 21.86 -7.56 11.88
C SER A 31 22.84 -6.44 12.23
N GLU A 32 23.74 -6.68 13.19
CA GLU A 32 24.65 -5.67 13.73
C GLU A 32 26.08 -5.76 13.20
N THR A 33 26.52 -6.97 12.83
CA THR A 33 27.90 -7.21 12.43
C THR A 33 28.03 -8.28 11.36
N VAL A 34 29.19 -8.31 10.71
CA VAL A 34 29.51 -9.33 9.70
C VAL A 34 29.67 -10.70 10.36
N LEU A 35 29.11 -11.72 9.74
CA LEU A 35 29.22 -13.11 10.17
C LEU A 35 29.88 -13.98 9.08
N PHE A 36 30.75 -14.90 9.49
CA PHE A 36 31.26 -15.97 8.65
C PHE A 36 30.81 -17.32 9.20
N ARG A 37 30.00 -18.06 8.45
CA ARG A 37 29.39 -19.34 8.86
C ARG A 37 28.74 -19.27 10.25
N GLY A 38 28.06 -18.15 10.53
CA GLY A 38 27.39 -17.90 11.82
C GLY A 38 28.32 -17.40 12.94
N GLY A 39 29.65 -17.42 12.77
CA GLY A 39 30.60 -16.85 13.73
C GLY A 39 30.87 -15.37 13.46
N LEU A 40 31.17 -14.61 14.51
CA LEU A 40 31.51 -13.19 14.42
C LEU A 40 32.73 -12.95 13.53
N SER A 41 32.65 -11.95 12.67
CA SER A 41 33.72 -11.53 11.77
C SER A 41 33.75 -10.00 11.64
N THR A 42 34.58 -9.48 10.74
CA THR A 42 34.71 -8.04 10.49
C THR A 42 34.61 -7.73 9.00
N TRP A 43 34.32 -6.47 8.68
CA TRP A 43 34.33 -5.98 7.30
C TRP A 43 35.71 -6.20 6.65
N GLY A 44 36.81 -5.93 7.33
CA GLY A 44 38.18 -6.14 6.83
C GLY A 44 38.49 -7.60 6.50
N GLN A 45 38.04 -8.56 7.33
CA GLN A 45 38.15 -9.98 7.03
C GLN A 45 37.31 -10.39 5.82
N PHE A 46 36.11 -9.87 5.73
CA PHE A 46 35.21 -10.09 4.57
C PHE A 46 35.80 -9.53 3.27
N THR A 47 36.26 -8.28 3.26
CA THR A 47 36.83 -7.64 2.06
C THR A 47 38.14 -8.32 1.61
N GLY A 48 38.98 -8.76 2.56
CA GLY A 48 40.18 -9.55 2.26
C GLY A 48 39.84 -10.89 1.57
N ALA A 49 38.85 -11.61 2.12
CA ALA A 49 38.38 -12.86 1.52
C ALA A 49 37.74 -12.63 0.16
N LEU A 50 36.85 -11.61 0.04
CA LEU A 50 36.19 -11.26 -1.21
C LEU A 50 37.19 -10.82 -2.29
N SER A 51 38.22 -10.04 -1.95
CA SER A 51 39.24 -9.62 -2.90
C SER A 51 40.05 -10.80 -3.44
N THR A 52 40.33 -11.80 -2.59
CA THR A 52 41.01 -13.04 -3.02
C THR A 52 40.15 -13.82 -4.02
N GLU A 53 38.86 -13.98 -3.73
CA GLU A 53 37.93 -14.64 -4.64
C GLU A 53 37.76 -13.85 -5.96
N ALA A 54 37.68 -12.52 -5.84
CA ALA A 54 37.55 -11.61 -6.99
C ALA A 54 38.77 -11.74 -7.95
N GLN A 55 39.99 -11.90 -7.43
CA GLN A 55 41.18 -12.16 -8.26
C GLN A 55 41.04 -13.49 -9.02
N SER A 56 40.63 -14.55 -8.34
CA SER A 56 40.44 -15.88 -8.97
C SER A 56 39.39 -15.88 -10.04
N ILE A 57 38.24 -15.25 -9.77
CA ILE A 57 37.11 -15.11 -10.70
C ILE A 57 37.49 -14.18 -11.86
N GLY A 58 38.17 -13.07 -11.56
CA GLY A 58 38.63 -12.09 -12.57
C GLY A 58 39.60 -12.70 -13.57
N ALA A 59 40.50 -13.62 -13.15
CA ALA A 59 41.38 -14.34 -14.03
C ALA A 59 40.62 -15.18 -15.11
N ARG A 60 39.37 -15.56 -14.78
CA ARG A 60 38.47 -16.31 -15.68
C ARG A 60 37.38 -15.38 -16.27
N LYS A 61 37.58 -14.06 -16.25
CA LYS A 61 36.65 -13.06 -16.79
C LYS A 61 35.24 -13.12 -16.17
N GLY A 62 35.13 -13.51 -14.91
CA GLY A 62 33.86 -13.58 -14.19
C GLY A 62 33.13 -14.92 -14.28
N GLU A 63 33.71 -15.94 -14.91
CA GLU A 63 33.11 -17.27 -14.98
C GLU A 63 32.83 -17.83 -13.58
N GLY A 64 31.62 -18.31 -13.36
CA GLY A 64 31.15 -18.84 -12.08
C GLY A 64 30.63 -17.77 -11.08
N LEU A 65 30.63 -16.49 -11.44
CA LEU A 65 30.04 -15.44 -10.61
C LEU A 65 28.58 -15.16 -10.99
N ALA A 66 27.68 -15.31 -10.02
CA ALA A 66 26.29 -14.89 -10.09
C ALA A 66 25.99 -13.81 -9.04
N ILE A 67 25.29 -12.76 -9.42
CA ILE A 67 24.80 -11.71 -8.52
C ILE A 67 23.28 -11.68 -8.61
N LEU A 68 22.61 -11.92 -7.51
CA LEU A 68 21.13 -11.82 -7.39
C LEU A 68 20.78 -10.56 -6.59
N SER A 69 19.90 -9.74 -7.12
CA SER A 69 19.35 -8.57 -6.42
C SER A 69 17.83 -8.52 -6.53
N GLY A 70 17.18 -7.69 -5.74
CA GLY A 70 15.87 -7.16 -6.07
C GLY A 70 15.95 -6.25 -7.31
N ALA A 71 14.82 -5.83 -7.83
CA ALA A 71 14.75 -4.82 -8.87
C ALA A 71 15.35 -3.50 -8.35
N THR A 72 16.18 -2.86 -9.14
CA THR A 72 16.78 -1.57 -8.79
C THR A 72 16.61 -0.56 -9.91
N THR A 73 16.29 0.67 -9.53
CA THR A 73 16.28 1.83 -10.42
C THR A 73 17.36 2.84 -10.05
N SER A 74 18.30 2.47 -9.17
CA SER A 74 19.44 3.32 -8.80
C SER A 74 20.38 3.48 -9.99
N PRO A 75 20.52 4.68 -10.57
CA PRO A 75 21.44 4.90 -11.68
C PRO A 75 22.89 4.57 -11.31
N THR A 76 23.31 4.93 -10.10
CA THR A 76 24.67 4.66 -9.63
C THR A 76 24.93 3.17 -9.47
N LEU A 77 23.99 2.40 -8.88
CA LEU A 77 24.12 0.96 -8.68
C LEU A 77 24.14 0.20 -10.02
N ILE A 78 23.24 0.60 -10.95
CA ILE A 78 23.21 0.05 -12.31
C ILE A 78 24.53 0.34 -13.03
N SER A 79 25.10 1.54 -12.87
CA SER A 79 26.40 1.89 -13.47
C SER A 79 27.53 1.04 -12.92
N GLN A 80 27.56 0.79 -11.60
CA GLN A 80 28.54 -0.08 -10.97
C GLN A 80 28.42 -1.53 -11.45
N MET A 81 27.17 -2.03 -11.57
CA MET A 81 26.92 -3.38 -12.06
C MET A 81 27.35 -3.52 -13.52
N ASN A 82 27.02 -2.55 -14.38
CA ASN A 82 27.47 -2.52 -15.77
C ASN A 82 29.00 -2.48 -15.90
N ALA A 83 29.67 -1.70 -15.04
CA ALA A 83 31.13 -1.66 -14.99
C ALA A 83 31.72 -3.02 -14.59
N LEU A 84 31.09 -3.72 -13.64
CA LEU A 84 31.50 -5.07 -13.25
C LEU A 84 31.33 -6.08 -14.39
N LEU A 85 30.19 -6.07 -15.06
CA LEU A 85 29.90 -6.96 -16.20
C LEU A 85 30.79 -6.65 -17.41
N ALA A 86 31.15 -5.37 -17.62
CA ALA A 86 32.12 -5.01 -18.65
C ALA A 86 33.53 -5.52 -18.31
N GLN A 87 33.93 -5.48 -17.04
CA GLN A 87 35.21 -6.02 -16.57
C GLN A 87 35.22 -7.56 -16.58
N TRP A 88 34.08 -8.18 -16.25
CA TRP A 88 33.90 -9.63 -16.15
C TRP A 88 32.71 -10.11 -16.98
N PRO A 89 32.87 -10.23 -18.31
CA PRO A 89 31.76 -10.48 -19.23
C PRO A 89 31.08 -11.86 -19.11
N SER A 90 31.70 -12.79 -18.35
CA SER A 90 31.08 -14.12 -18.08
C SER A 90 30.31 -14.14 -16.76
N ALA A 91 30.35 -13.06 -15.96
CA ALA A 91 29.50 -12.90 -14.78
C ALA A 91 28.06 -12.63 -15.21
N LYS A 92 27.11 -13.08 -14.40
CA LYS A 92 25.67 -12.89 -14.68
C LYS A 92 24.97 -12.13 -13.56
N TRP A 93 24.07 -11.23 -13.96
CA TRP A 93 23.19 -10.52 -13.04
C TRP A 93 21.76 -11.06 -13.15
N TYR A 94 21.18 -11.44 -12.02
CA TYR A 94 19.83 -11.96 -11.88
C TYR A 94 19.01 -11.04 -11.00
N THR A 95 17.69 -10.94 -11.27
CA THR A 95 16.76 -10.21 -10.43
C THR A 95 15.60 -11.09 -9.98
N HIS A 96 15.10 -10.85 -8.78
CA HIS A 96 13.94 -11.52 -8.22
C HIS A 96 13.09 -10.54 -7.41
N GLU A 97 11.87 -10.32 -7.90
CA GLU A 97 10.81 -9.54 -7.22
C GLU A 97 9.61 -10.46 -7.00
N PRO A 98 9.41 -10.97 -5.79
CA PRO A 98 8.41 -12.02 -5.53
C PRO A 98 6.95 -11.55 -5.69
N SER A 99 6.73 -10.23 -5.61
CA SER A 99 5.40 -9.62 -5.74
C SER A 99 5.15 -8.94 -7.09
N VAL A 100 6.07 -9.08 -8.04
CA VAL A 100 5.96 -8.50 -9.39
C VAL A 100 5.86 -9.59 -10.43
N ASN A 101 4.85 -9.49 -11.30
CA ASN A 101 4.70 -10.41 -12.42
C ASN A 101 5.58 -9.98 -13.59
N PRO A 102 6.56 -10.80 -14.02
CA PRO A 102 7.43 -10.47 -15.15
C PRO A 102 6.68 -10.32 -16.48
N ALA A 103 5.47 -10.83 -16.60
CA ALA A 103 4.60 -10.67 -17.76
C ALA A 103 4.30 -9.20 -18.09
N VAL A 104 4.25 -8.31 -17.06
CA VAL A 104 4.02 -6.87 -17.25
C VAL A 104 5.19 -6.22 -18.01
N ALA A 105 6.41 -6.48 -17.59
CA ALA A 105 7.62 -5.97 -18.26
C ALA A 105 7.81 -6.59 -19.66
N SER A 106 7.52 -7.89 -19.79
CA SER A 106 7.55 -8.59 -21.09
C SER A 106 6.59 -7.97 -22.10
N ALA A 107 5.34 -7.72 -21.70
CA ALA A 107 4.35 -7.06 -22.55
C ALA A 107 4.78 -5.64 -22.93
N ALA A 108 5.26 -4.85 -21.97
CA ALA A 108 5.73 -3.49 -22.23
C ALA A 108 6.92 -3.46 -23.21
N LYS A 109 7.84 -4.43 -23.11
CA LYS A 109 8.96 -4.62 -24.05
C LYS A 109 8.47 -4.97 -25.46
N LYS A 110 7.44 -5.83 -25.58
CA LYS A 110 6.82 -6.15 -26.90
C LYS A 110 6.12 -4.95 -27.52
N ILE A 111 5.44 -4.12 -26.71
CA ILE A 111 4.76 -2.90 -27.14
C ILE A 111 5.76 -1.87 -27.67
N ALA A 112 6.87 -1.67 -26.97
CA ALA A 112 7.84 -0.61 -27.26
C ALA A 112 9.04 -1.06 -28.12
N GLY A 113 9.25 -2.38 -28.30
CA GLY A 113 10.45 -2.97 -28.93
C GLY A 113 11.71 -2.91 -28.05
N ARG A 114 11.62 -2.34 -26.86
CA ARG A 114 12.69 -2.23 -25.83
C ARG A 114 12.09 -2.12 -24.44
N SER A 115 12.95 -2.13 -23.40
CA SER A 115 12.50 -1.99 -22.01
C SER A 115 11.65 -0.73 -21.83
N ALA A 116 10.41 -0.90 -21.33
CA ALA A 116 9.43 0.16 -21.24
C ALA A 116 8.49 -0.03 -20.04
N PHE A 117 7.77 1.04 -19.69
CA PHE A 117 6.70 1.05 -18.69
C PHE A 117 5.44 1.66 -19.32
N VAL A 118 4.30 0.99 -19.19
CA VAL A 118 3.00 1.54 -19.63
C VAL A 118 2.40 2.33 -18.47
N SER A 119 2.31 3.64 -18.64
CA SER A 119 1.78 4.59 -17.65
C SER A 119 0.39 5.08 -18.04
N TYR A 120 -0.45 5.36 -17.05
CA TYR A 120 -1.81 5.84 -17.22
C TYR A 120 -1.96 7.27 -16.72
N ASP A 121 -2.85 8.04 -17.36
CA ASP A 121 -3.21 9.39 -16.95
C ASP A 121 -4.73 9.47 -16.68
N PHE A 122 -5.10 9.20 -15.44
CA PHE A 122 -6.51 9.19 -15.02
C PHE A 122 -7.11 10.59 -14.97
N SER A 123 -6.31 11.64 -14.96
CA SER A 123 -6.81 13.03 -15.02
C SER A 123 -7.53 13.36 -16.33
N GLN A 124 -7.27 12.58 -17.39
CA GLN A 124 -7.88 12.73 -18.71
C GLN A 124 -9.03 11.72 -18.95
N ALA A 125 -9.29 10.80 -17.99
CA ALA A 125 -10.27 9.74 -18.17
C ALA A 125 -11.66 10.13 -17.66
N ASP A 126 -12.70 9.87 -18.47
CA ASP A 126 -14.10 9.96 -18.06
C ASP A 126 -14.70 8.59 -17.75
N VAL A 127 -14.09 7.51 -18.31
CA VAL A 127 -14.46 6.11 -18.06
C VAL A 127 -13.18 5.30 -17.83
N ILE A 128 -13.18 4.51 -16.76
CA ILE A 128 -12.10 3.58 -16.40
C ILE A 128 -12.66 2.16 -16.38
N LEU A 129 -12.00 1.24 -17.07
CA LEU A 129 -12.20 -0.19 -16.91
C LEU A 129 -10.91 -0.80 -16.36
N SER A 130 -10.98 -1.38 -15.17
CA SER A 130 -9.91 -2.20 -14.62
C SER A 130 -10.17 -3.69 -14.86
N LEU A 131 -9.17 -4.36 -15.39
CA LEU A 131 -9.13 -5.81 -15.58
C LEU A 131 -8.25 -6.44 -14.48
N GLU A 132 -8.76 -6.43 -13.25
CA GLU A 132 -8.10 -6.91 -12.02
C GLU A 132 -6.88 -6.10 -11.57
N SER A 133 -6.84 -4.78 -11.86
CA SER A 133 -5.83 -3.88 -11.31
C SER A 133 -6.34 -3.17 -10.05
N ASP A 134 -5.54 -3.15 -8.99
CA ASP A 134 -5.76 -2.30 -7.82
C ASP A 134 -4.88 -1.03 -7.89
N PHE A 135 -4.90 -0.34 -9.04
CA PHE A 135 -4.07 0.81 -9.36
C PHE A 135 -4.15 1.96 -8.34
N LEU A 136 -5.17 1.99 -7.49
CA LEU A 136 -5.34 2.98 -6.43
C LEU A 136 -4.50 2.67 -5.17
N ASN A 137 -3.98 1.44 -5.05
CA ASN A 137 -3.31 0.99 -3.83
C ASN A 137 -1.99 0.24 -4.10
N THR A 138 -1.86 -0.41 -5.24
CA THR A 138 -0.68 -1.21 -5.60
C THR A 138 0.11 -0.60 -6.76
N GLY A 139 1.38 -1.00 -6.88
CA GLY A 139 2.27 -0.54 -7.93
C GLY A 139 2.95 0.80 -7.66
N SER A 140 4.05 1.05 -8.37
CA SER A 140 4.94 2.20 -8.17
C SER A 140 4.31 3.57 -8.49
N ALA A 141 3.20 3.60 -9.25
CA ALA A 141 2.50 4.81 -9.64
C ALA A 141 1.22 5.08 -8.82
N SER A 142 0.88 4.22 -7.86
CA SER A 142 -0.40 4.24 -7.14
C SER A 142 -0.73 5.58 -6.48
N LEU A 143 0.25 6.27 -5.89
CA LEU A 143 0.04 7.59 -5.26
C LEU A 143 -0.42 8.64 -6.27
N LYS A 144 0.23 8.70 -7.44
CA LYS A 144 -0.15 9.60 -8.52
C LYS A 144 -1.52 9.24 -9.10
N TYR A 145 -1.78 7.96 -9.31
CA TYR A 145 -3.05 7.48 -9.84
C TYR A 145 -4.21 7.75 -8.88
N ALA A 146 -4.01 7.52 -7.59
CA ALA A 146 -5.00 7.83 -6.57
C ALA A 146 -5.33 9.34 -6.53
N ARG A 147 -4.32 10.22 -6.67
CA ARG A 147 -4.50 11.67 -6.75
C ARG A 147 -5.29 12.09 -7.99
N GLN A 148 -4.95 11.55 -9.15
CA GLN A 148 -5.63 11.84 -10.41
C GLN A 148 -7.08 11.32 -10.41
N PHE A 149 -7.29 10.11 -9.91
CA PHE A 149 -8.63 9.54 -9.73
C PHE A 149 -9.49 10.41 -8.81
N ALA A 150 -8.96 10.80 -7.65
CA ALA A 150 -9.66 11.66 -6.70
C ALA A 150 -10.09 12.99 -7.32
N ALA A 151 -9.22 13.62 -8.11
CA ALA A 151 -9.56 14.85 -8.82
C ALA A 151 -10.72 14.67 -9.81
N LYS A 152 -10.80 13.52 -10.49
CA LYS A 152 -11.89 13.18 -11.43
C LYS A 152 -13.17 12.70 -10.74
N ARG A 153 -13.12 12.37 -9.44
CA ARG A 153 -14.30 12.03 -8.62
C ARG A 153 -14.90 13.24 -7.91
N ALA A 154 -14.24 14.41 -7.96
CA ALA A 154 -14.73 15.63 -7.33
C ALA A 154 -16.05 16.10 -7.98
N VAL A 155 -17.15 16.07 -7.21
CA VAL A 155 -18.50 16.42 -7.68
C VAL A 155 -18.92 17.86 -7.37
N ASP A 156 -18.23 18.51 -6.45
CA ASP A 156 -18.59 19.87 -5.97
C ASP A 156 -18.35 20.96 -7.03
N SER A 157 -17.59 20.65 -8.09
CA SER A 157 -17.39 21.53 -9.24
C SER A 157 -18.55 21.49 -10.27
N GLY A 158 -19.53 20.63 -10.06
CA GLY A 158 -20.60 20.35 -11.04
C GLY A 158 -20.17 19.48 -12.22
N ALA A 159 -18.90 19.06 -12.29
CA ALA A 159 -18.43 18.14 -13.32
C ALA A 159 -18.97 16.73 -13.11
N THR A 160 -19.17 16.00 -14.21
CA THR A 160 -19.52 14.57 -14.13
C THR A 160 -18.33 13.78 -13.60
N PRO A 161 -18.48 13.03 -12.49
CA PRO A 161 -17.41 12.23 -11.96
C PRO A 161 -17.05 11.09 -12.91
N VAL A 162 -15.78 10.68 -12.91
CA VAL A 162 -15.32 9.53 -13.69
C VAL A 162 -16.13 8.29 -13.33
N ARG A 163 -16.54 7.50 -14.34
CA ARG A 163 -17.19 6.20 -14.13
C ARG A 163 -16.14 5.11 -14.07
N TYR A 164 -16.26 4.25 -13.07
CA TYR A 164 -15.27 3.22 -12.80
C TYR A 164 -15.90 1.82 -12.77
N TYR A 165 -15.41 0.97 -13.67
CA TYR A 165 -15.73 -0.45 -13.75
C TYR A 165 -14.55 -1.27 -13.24
N GLN A 166 -14.80 -2.19 -12.30
CA GLN A 166 -13.80 -3.14 -11.77
C GLN A 166 -14.22 -4.57 -12.06
N VAL A 167 -13.36 -5.32 -12.75
CA VAL A 167 -13.47 -6.78 -12.94
C VAL A 167 -12.37 -7.41 -12.08
N GLU A 168 -12.72 -8.25 -11.11
CA GLU A 168 -11.73 -8.83 -10.19
C GLU A 168 -12.21 -10.12 -9.53
N SER A 169 -11.25 -10.95 -9.10
CA SER A 169 -11.52 -12.23 -8.42
C SER A 169 -11.68 -12.10 -6.90
N SER A 170 -11.00 -11.13 -6.31
CA SER A 170 -11.01 -10.86 -4.86
C SER A 170 -11.26 -9.39 -4.58
N PRO A 171 -11.88 -9.02 -3.44
CA PRO A 171 -12.13 -7.63 -3.12
C PRO A 171 -10.83 -6.85 -2.96
N SER A 172 -10.74 -5.70 -3.63
CA SER A 172 -9.60 -4.78 -3.59
C SER A 172 -10.00 -3.39 -3.08
N VAL A 173 -9.00 -2.54 -2.84
CA VAL A 173 -9.21 -1.14 -2.47
C VAL A 173 -9.91 -0.40 -3.62
N GLY A 174 -9.44 -0.60 -4.86
CA GLY A 174 -10.07 -0.04 -6.05
C GLY A 174 -11.50 -0.52 -6.25
N GLY A 175 -11.74 -1.84 -6.08
CA GLY A 175 -13.07 -2.44 -6.21
C GLY A 175 -14.11 -1.85 -5.24
N SER A 176 -13.69 -1.40 -4.06
CA SER A 176 -14.56 -0.72 -3.09
C SER A 176 -15.07 0.65 -3.56
N LEU A 177 -14.38 1.28 -4.51
CA LEU A 177 -14.74 2.60 -5.07
C LEU A 177 -15.40 2.50 -6.45
N ALA A 178 -15.46 1.31 -7.03
CA ALA A 178 -16.03 1.12 -8.36
C ALA A 178 -17.53 1.42 -8.38
N ASP A 179 -17.98 2.09 -9.43
CA ASP A 179 -19.42 2.30 -9.67
C ASP A 179 -20.09 0.98 -10.07
N HIS A 180 -19.34 0.13 -10.78
CA HIS A 180 -19.76 -1.24 -11.11
C HIS A 180 -18.60 -2.19 -10.83
N ARG A 181 -18.87 -3.25 -10.06
CA ARG A 181 -17.91 -4.30 -9.76
C ARG A 181 -18.47 -5.65 -10.24
N PHE A 182 -17.62 -6.41 -10.92
CA PHE A 182 -17.93 -7.73 -11.47
C PHE A 182 -16.98 -8.77 -10.89
N SER A 183 -17.51 -9.71 -10.09
CA SER A 183 -16.75 -10.80 -9.49
C SER A 183 -16.58 -11.93 -10.49
N VAL A 184 -15.36 -12.15 -10.97
CA VAL A 184 -15.02 -13.20 -11.92
C VAL A 184 -13.75 -13.92 -11.51
N LYS A 185 -13.60 -15.21 -11.87
CA LYS A 185 -12.32 -15.89 -11.69
C LYS A 185 -11.19 -15.14 -12.39
N SER A 186 -10.03 -15.06 -11.77
CA SER A 186 -8.86 -14.35 -12.31
C SER A 186 -8.44 -14.89 -13.68
N GLY A 187 -8.48 -16.20 -13.86
CA GLY A 187 -8.20 -16.86 -15.15
C GLY A 187 -9.22 -16.56 -16.25
N ALA A 188 -10.43 -16.09 -15.91
CA ALA A 188 -11.44 -15.72 -16.91
C ALA A 188 -11.20 -14.32 -17.49
N VAL A 189 -10.40 -13.47 -16.83
CA VAL A 189 -10.14 -12.09 -17.26
C VAL A 189 -9.52 -12.02 -18.66
N ALA A 190 -8.66 -12.97 -19.01
CA ALA A 190 -8.07 -13.03 -20.35
C ALA A 190 -9.12 -13.24 -21.46
N SER A 191 -10.07 -14.17 -21.24
CA SER A 191 -11.19 -14.40 -22.17
C SER A 191 -12.08 -13.16 -22.29
N ILE A 192 -12.41 -12.53 -21.17
CA ILE A 192 -13.19 -11.29 -21.13
C ILE A 192 -12.48 -10.16 -21.90
N ALA A 193 -11.19 -9.99 -21.71
CA ALA A 193 -10.40 -8.97 -22.40
C ALA A 193 -10.39 -9.20 -23.93
N TYR A 194 -10.33 -10.46 -24.39
CA TYR A 194 -10.37 -10.79 -25.81
C TYR A 194 -11.76 -10.58 -26.42
N GLN A 195 -12.83 -10.94 -25.69
CA GLN A 195 -14.21 -10.67 -26.10
C GLN A 195 -14.47 -9.17 -26.21
N LEU A 196 -13.97 -8.38 -25.24
CA LEU A 196 -14.03 -6.92 -25.28
C LEU A 196 -13.24 -6.35 -26.46
N ALA A 197 -12.03 -6.86 -26.72
CA ALA A 197 -11.21 -6.48 -27.87
C ALA A 197 -11.99 -6.65 -29.19
N LYS A 198 -12.62 -7.79 -29.39
CA LYS A 198 -13.47 -8.06 -30.56
C LYS A 198 -14.69 -7.12 -30.65
N ALA A 199 -15.38 -6.89 -29.54
CA ALA A 199 -16.53 -5.97 -29.48
C ALA A 199 -16.14 -4.53 -29.87
N LEU A 200 -14.85 -4.16 -29.65
CA LEU A 200 -14.29 -2.85 -30.00
C LEU A 200 -13.53 -2.85 -31.35
N GLY A 201 -13.67 -3.92 -32.15
CA GLY A 201 -13.09 -4.01 -33.49
C GLY A 201 -11.60 -4.35 -33.53
N VAL A 202 -11.02 -4.82 -32.44
CA VAL A 202 -9.64 -5.33 -32.40
C VAL A 202 -9.60 -6.79 -32.84
N ALA A 203 -8.65 -7.11 -33.72
CA ALA A 203 -8.43 -8.50 -34.13
C ALA A 203 -7.89 -9.33 -32.96
N ALA A 204 -8.65 -10.33 -32.55
CA ALA A 204 -8.29 -11.23 -31.47
C ALA A 204 -8.65 -12.69 -31.85
N PRO A 205 -7.85 -13.67 -31.40
CA PRO A 205 -8.20 -15.08 -31.52
C PRO A 205 -9.57 -15.42 -30.96
N GLU A 206 -10.18 -16.50 -31.48
CA GLU A 206 -11.43 -17.02 -30.90
C GLU A 206 -11.18 -17.50 -29.47
N VAL A 207 -12.12 -17.20 -28.59
CA VAL A 207 -12.10 -17.66 -27.20
C VAL A 207 -13.37 -18.46 -26.90
N THR A 208 -13.23 -19.49 -26.09
CA THR A 208 -14.34 -20.29 -25.61
C THR A 208 -15.07 -19.60 -24.47
N GLY A 209 -16.38 -19.80 -24.39
CA GLY A 209 -17.21 -19.21 -23.31
C GLY A 209 -18.13 -18.11 -23.80
N THR A 210 -19.24 -17.93 -23.07
CA THR A 210 -20.23 -16.88 -23.34
C THR A 210 -19.72 -15.56 -22.76
N ALA A 211 -19.89 -14.47 -23.52
CA ALA A 211 -19.58 -13.14 -23.05
C ALA A 211 -20.50 -12.78 -21.85
N PRO A 212 -19.96 -12.16 -20.79
CA PRO A 212 -20.79 -11.67 -19.70
C PRO A 212 -21.85 -10.68 -20.21
N GLU A 213 -23.05 -10.71 -19.64
CA GLU A 213 -24.16 -9.86 -20.06
C GLU A 213 -23.84 -8.35 -20.01
N TRP A 214 -23.00 -7.93 -19.06
CA TRP A 214 -22.58 -6.54 -18.90
C TRP A 214 -21.53 -6.06 -19.92
N LEU A 215 -20.88 -6.98 -20.66
CA LEU A 215 -19.75 -6.65 -21.52
C LEU A 215 -20.12 -5.67 -22.64
N ALA A 216 -21.29 -5.85 -23.24
CA ALA A 216 -21.75 -5.00 -24.33
C ALA A 216 -22.00 -3.55 -23.87
N GLN A 217 -22.54 -3.35 -22.67
CA GLN A 217 -22.80 -2.04 -22.08
C GLN A 217 -21.49 -1.31 -21.72
N VAL A 218 -20.49 -2.05 -21.23
CA VAL A 218 -19.15 -1.52 -20.95
C VAL A 218 -18.44 -1.14 -22.25
N ALA A 219 -18.52 -1.98 -23.29
CA ALA A 219 -17.93 -1.70 -24.61
C ALA A 219 -18.56 -0.45 -25.26
N ASP A 220 -19.88 -0.27 -25.14
CA ASP A 220 -20.59 0.90 -25.64
C ASP A 220 -20.13 2.19 -24.92
N ASP A 221 -20.03 2.16 -23.58
CA ASP A 221 -19.59 3.30 -22.77
C ASP A 221 -18.13 3.70 -23.08
N LEU A 222 -17.24 2.72 -23.22
CA LEU A 222 -15.85 2.97 -23.67
C LEU A 222 -15.81 3.58 -25.07
N SER A 223 -16.65 3.07 -26.01
CA SER A 223 -16.73 3.56 -27.39
C SER A 223 -17.22 5.02 -27.46
N LYS A 224 -18.14 5.41 -26.60
CA LYS A 224 -18.64 6.79 -26.47
C LYS A 224 -17.58 7.74 -25.89
N SER A 225 -16.59 7.19 -25.18
CA SER A 225 -15.55 7.94 -24.48
C SER A 225 -14.18 7.84 -25.14
N LYS A 226 -14.09 7.58 -26.47
CA LYS A 226 -12.83 7.47 -27.21
C LYS A 226 -11.89 8.62 -26.92
N GLY A 227 -10.59 8.32 -26.68
CA GLY A 227 -9.55 9.28 -26.33
C GLY A 227 -9.64 9.82 -24.89
N ARG A 228 -10.73 9.52 -24.16
CA ARG A 228 -11.00 9.94 -22.77
C ARG A 228 -11.46 8.79 -21.88
N CYS A 229 -11.12 7.58 -22.22
CA CYS A 229 -11.29 6.40 -21.39
C CYS A 229 -9.95 5.68 -21.21
N VAL A 230 -9.91 4.69 -20.32
CA VAL A 230 -8.72 3.88 -20.12
C VAL A 230 -9.07 2.47 -19.69
N VAL A 231 -8.38 1.48 -20.27
CA VAL A 231 -8.45 0.07 -19.86
C VAL A 231 -7.12 -0.29 -19.20
N VAL A 232 -7.19 -0.67 -17.93
CA VAL A 232 -6.02 -0.94 -17.07
C VAL A 232 -5.95 -2.43 -16.77
N PRO A 233 -4.91 -3.15 -17.23
CA PRO A 233 -4.73 -4.56 -16.88
C PRO A 233 -4.17 -4.72 -15.49
N GLY A 234 -4.57 -5.79 -14.79
CA GLY A 234 -4.03 -6.15 -13.49
C GLY A 234 -2.56 -6.55 -13.55
N GLU A 235 -1.83 -6.17 -12.54
CA GLU A 235 -0.40 -6.45 -12.40
C GLU A 235 -0.09 -7.96 -12.24
N TYR A 236 -1.06 -8.76 -11.84
CA TYR A 236 -0.93 -10.22 -11.66
C TYR A 236 -1.52 -11.02 -12.83
N GLN A 237 -2.07 -10.33 -13.82
CA GLN A 237 -2.63 -10.93 -15.02
C GLN A 237 -1.53 -11.32 -16.04
N PRO A 238 -1.74 -12.37 -16.83
CA PRO A 238 -0.77 -12.83 -17.82
C PRO A 238 -0.52 -11.79 -18.92
N GLU A 239 0.56 -11.99 -19.67
CA GLU A 239 0.98 -11.12 -20.77
C GLU A 239 -0.13 -10.89 -21.81
N SER A 240 -0.96 -11.90 -22.07
CA SER A 240 -2.09 -11.79 -22.99
C SER A 240 -3.09 -10.70 -22.61
N VAL A 241 -3.37 -10.51 -21.30
CA VAL A 241 -4.25 -9.45 -20.80
C VAL A 241 -3.58 -8.08 -20.91
N GLN A 242 -2.27 -8.01 -20.64
CA GLN A 242 -1.49 -6.77 -20.79
C GLN A 242 -1.53 -6.27 -22.25
N LEU A 243 -1.29 -7.18 -23.20
CA LEU A 243 -1.33 -6.87 -24.62
C LEU A 243 -2.74 -6.54 -25.13
N ALA A 244 -3.77 -7.25 -24.64
CA ALA A 244 -5.17 -6.98 -24.98
C ALA A 244 -5.61 -5.60 -24.51
N ALA A 245 -5.31 -5.23 -23.27
CA ALA A 245 -5.63 -3.90 -22.72
C ALA A 245 -4.93 -2.80 -23.55
N TYR A 246 -3.67 -2.97 -23.93
CA TYR A 246 -2.98 -2.02 -24.78
C TYR A 246 -3.61 -1.92 -26.18
N ALA A 247 -3.94 -3.04 -26.83
CA ALA A 247 -4.59 -3.06 -28.14
C ALA A 247 -5.96 -2.38 -28.12
N ILE A 248 -6.75 -2.61 -27.06
CA ILE A 248 -8.04 -1.96 -26.84
C ILE A 248 -7.83 -0.44 -26.67
N ASN A 249 -6.86 -0.02 -25.85
CA ASN A 249 -6.55 1.40 -25.68
C ASN A 249 -6.11 2.07 -26.99
N ALA A 250 -5.34 1.37 -27.81
CA ALA A 250 -4.94 1.87 -29.12
C ALA A 250 -6.16 2.05 -30.06
N ALA A 251 -7.06 1.07 -30.11
CA ALA A 251 -8.27 1.12 -30.93
C ALA A 251 -9.25 2.23 -30.48
N LEU A 252 -9.24 2.56 -29.18
CA LEU A 252 -10.04 3.63 -28.60
C LEU A 252 -9.36 5.02 -28.71
N GLY A 253 -8.15 5.12 -29.28
CA GLY A 253 -7.41 6.37 -29.41
C GLY A 253 -6.88 6.92 -28.08
N ASN A 254 -6.68 6.05 -27.08
CA ASN A 254 -6.22 6.40 -25.74
C ASN A 254 -4.70 6.55 -25.65
N VAL A 255 -3.95 5.92 -26.56
CA VAL A 255 -2.48 6.00 -26.60
C VAL A 255 -2.04 7.41 -27.03
N GLY A 256 -1.19 8.02 -26.21
CA GLY A 256 -0.79 9.42 -26.34
C GLY A 256 -1.63 10.40 -25.49
N THR A 257 -2.80 9.97 -24.99
CA THR A 257 -3.66 10.75 -24.10
C THR A 257 -3.69 10.14 -22.69
N THR A 258 -4.63 9.19 -22.45
CA THR A 258 -4.78 8.51 -21.16
C THR A 258 -3.77 7.38 -20.95
N VAL A 259 -3.08 6.90 -22.00
CA VAL A 259 -2.05 5.86 -21.96
C VAL A 259 -0.76 6.39 -22.59
N LYS A 260 0.35 6.25 -21.88
CA LYS A 260 1.69 6.61 -22.35
C LYS A 260 2.64 5.43 -22.20
N VAL A 261 3.50 5.23 -23.17
CA VAL A 261 4.60 4.26 -23.08
C VAL A 261 5.85 5.04 -22.73
N LEU A 262 6.45 4.75 -21.59
CA LEU A 262 7.63 5.46 -21.09
C LEU A 262 8.87 4.55 -21.22
N GLU A 263 10.02 5.14 -21.44
CA GLU A 263 11.28 4.42 -21.36
C GLU A 263 11.51 3.93 -19.92
N SER A 264 11.84 2.65 -19.76
CA SER A 264 12.15 2.09 -18.45
C SER A 264 13.64 2.22 -18.12
N SER A 265 13.92 2.60 -16.88
CA SER A 265 15.30 2.59 -16.34
C SER A 265 15.73 1.22 -15.83
N MET A 266 14.82 0.23 -15.82
CA MET A 266 15.13 -1.12 -15.36
C MET A 266 16.12 -1.79 -16.30
N PRO A 267 17.21 -2.39 -15.78
CA PRO A 267 18.16 -3.12 -16.58
C PRO A 267 17.55 -4.44 -17.11
N ASP A 268 18.07 -4.91 -18.25
CA ASP A 268 17.81 -6.28 -18.70
C ASP A 268 18.67 -7.25 -17.87
N THR A 269 18.01 -8.16 -17.15
CA THR A 269 18.67 -9.14 -16.26
C THR A 269 18.11 -10.55 -16.49
N HIS A 270 18.79 -11.56 -15.94
CA HIS A 270 18.30 -12.94 -15.90
C HIS A 270 17.28 -13.13 -14.77
N THR A 271 16.47 -14.17 -14.85
CA THR A 271 15.42 -14.49 -13.86
C THR A 271 15.94 -15.38 -12.72
N LEU A 272 15.12 -15.59 -11.68
CA LEU A 272 15.40 -16.55 -10.62
C LEU A 272 15.41 -18.00 -11.13
N GLU A 273 14.56 -18.30 -12.10
CA GLU A 273 14.50 -19.60 -12.78
C GLU A 273 15.83 -19.88 -13.49
N ASP A 274 16.38 -18.89 -14.22
CA ASP A 274 17.68 -19.00 -14.88
C ASP A 274 18.80 -19.24 -13.85
N LEU A 275 18.79 -18.50 -12.73
CA LEU A 275 19.75 -18.71 -11.64
C LEU A 275 19.64 -20.11 -11.06
N THR A 276 18.42 -20.59 -10.85
CA THR A 276 18.19 -21.93 -10.31
C THR A 276 18.71 -23.01 -11.27
N ALA A 277 18.52 -22.83 -12.56
CA ALA A 277 19.04 -23.72 -13.58
C ALA A 277 20.59 -23.69 -13.61
N ASP A 278 21.21 -22.50 -13.57
CA ASP A 278 22.67 -22.35 -13.53
C ASP A 278 23.29 -22.94 -12.26
N LEU A 279 22.67 -22.78 -11.09
CA LEU A 279 23.08 -23.42 -9.83
C LEU A 279 23.00 -24.95 -9.93
N ASN A 280 21.89 -25.47 -10.47
CA ASN A 280 21.71 -26.92 -10.65
C ASN A 280 22.68 -27.51 -11.66
N GLY A 281 23.05 -26.75 -12.68
CA GLY A 281 24.05 -27.13 -13.68
C GLY A 281 25.52 -27.06 -13.20
N GLY A 282 25.75 -26.52 -11.99
CA GLY A 282 27.12 -26.32 -11.44
C GLY A 282 27.86 -25.15 -12.12
N HIS A 283 27.15 -24.25 -12.79
CA HIS A 283 27.72 -23.07 -13.46
C HIS A 283 28.01 -21.91 -12.53
N VAL A 284 27.55 -21.97 -11.25
CA VAL A 284 27.73 -20.94 -10.25
C VAL A 284 28.65 -21.42 -9.13
N GLU A 285 29.85 -20.86 -9.05
CA GLU A 285 30.78 -21.10 -7.96
C GLU A 285 30.57 -20.13 -6.80
N MET A 286 30.34 -18.87 -7.10
CA MET A 286 30.11 -17.79 -6.14
C MET A 286 28.78 -17.10 -6.42
N LEU A 287 27.91 -17.09 -5.43
CA LEU A 287 26.63 -16.37 -5.46
C LEU A 287 26.68 -15.20 -4.48
N ILE A 288 26.39 -14.00 -4.95
CA ILE A 288 26.18 -12.81 -4.12
C ILE A 288 24.70 -12.46 -4.16
N VAL A 289 24.08 -12.37 -2.99
CA VAL A 289 22.66 -12.01 -2.84
C VAL A 289 22.57 -10.66 -2.17
N LEU A 290 22.09 -9.66 -2.93
CA LEU A 290 21.92 -8.28 -2.48
C LEU A 290 20.47 -8.04 -2.07
N GLU A 291 20.21 -7.98 -0.78
CA GLU A 291 18.94 -7.63 -0.13
C GLU A 291 17.70 -8.49 -0.50
N ALA A 292 17.79 -9.45 -1.40
CA ALA A 292 16.73 -10.41 -1.71
C ALA A 292 16.73 -11.60 -0.74
N ASN A 293 15.58 -12.23 -0.45
CA ASN A 293 15.48 -13.42 0.41
C ASN A 293 14.87 -14.64 -0.33
N PRO A 294 15.56 -15.15 -1.37
CA PRO A 294 15.00 -16.17 -2.26
C PRO A 294 14.72 -17.52 -1.60
N VAL A 295 15.38 -17.89 -0.51
CA VAL A 295 15.08 -19.13 0.22
C VAL A 295 13.66 -19.10 0.81
N TYR A 296 13.13 -17.93 1.13
CA TYR A 296 11.76 -17.77 1.58
C TYR A 296 10.79 -17.46 0.44
N THR A 297 11.19 -16.60 -0.51
CA THR A 297 10.26 -16.02 -1.50
C THR A 297 10.22 -16.75 -2.83
N ALA A 298 11.13 -17.69 -3.08
CA ALA A 298 11.09 -18.45 -4.32
C ALA A 298 9.84 -19.35 -4.39
N PRO A 299 9.20 -19.45 -5.57
CA PRO A 299 8.17 -20.45 -5.80
C PRO A 299 8.66 -21.86 -5.44
N ALA A 300 7.82 -22.60 -4.74
CA ALA A 300 8.20 -23.93 -4.21
C ALA A 300 8.64 -24.94 -5.28
N SER A 301 8.19 -24.76 -6.53
CA SER A 301 8.59 -25.60 -7.66
C SER A 301 10.06 -25.47 -8.05
N LEU A 302 10.74 -24.40 -7.65
CA LEU A 302 12.15 -24.17 -7.98
C LEU A 302 13.12 -24.91 -7.03
N ASP A 303 12.67 -25.26 -5.81
CA ASP A 303 13.52 -25.80 -4.74
C ASP A 303 14.84 -25.02 -4.60
N PHE A 304 14.71 -23.69 -4.50
CA PHE A 304 15.85 -22.78 -4.58
C PHE A 304 16.88 -22.99 -3.46
N GLU A 305 16.44 -23.40 -2.26
CA GLU A 305 17.34 -23.71 -1.14
C GLU A 305 18.33 -24.80 -1.53
N THR A 306 17.83 -25.91 -2.08
CA THR A 306 18.68 -27.04 -2.53
C THR A 306 19.64 -26.62 -3.66
N ALA A 307 19.15 -25.80 -4.60
CA ALA A 307 19.99 -25.29 -5.69
C ALA A 307 21.11 -24.37 -5.15
N MET A 308 20.76 -23.40 -4.28
CA MET A 308 21.71 -22.42 -3.71
C MET A 308 22.87 -23.09 -2.94
N ARG A 309 22.59 -24.20 -2.27
CA ARG A 309 23.61 -24.96 -1.50
C ARG A 309 24.65 -25.63 -2.37
N LYS A 310 24.48 -25.71 -3.68
CA LYS A 310 25.49 -26.22 -4.63
C LYS A 310 26.59 -25.20 -4.90
N ALA A 311 26.34 -23.90 -4.68
CA ALA A 311 27.37 -22.89 -4.81
C ALA A 311 28.47 -23.05 -3.75
N ARG A 312 29.74 -22.99 -4.17
CA ARG A 312 30.90 -23.12 -3.28
C ARG A 312 30.99 -22.01 -2.24
N LEU A 313 30.61 -20.81 -2.64
CA LEU A 313 30.59 -19.60 -1.80
C LEU A 313 29.31 -18.82 -2.01
N VAL A 314 28.61 -18.51 -0.91
CA VAL A 314 27.44 -17.67 -0.91
C VAL A 314 27.67 -16.48 0.02
N VAL A 315 27.46 -15.26 -0.49
CA VAL A 315 27.53 -14.00 0.23
C VAL A 315 26.13 -13.39 0.28
N ARG A 316 25.68 -13.05 1.47
CA ARG A 316 24.38 -12.39 1.69
C ARG A 316 24.60 -11.00 2.28
N LEU A 317 24.11 -9.96 1.60
CA LEU A 317 23.91 -8.62 2.14
C LEU A 317 22.44 -8.49 2.56
N GLY A 318 22.13 -8.25 3.83
CA GLY A 318 20.74 -8.21 4.30
C GLY A 318 20.54 -7.53 5.64
N HIS A 319 19.34 -6.97 5.84
CA HIS A 319 18.99 -6.29 7.09
C HIS A 319 18.86 -7.24 8.28
N TYR A 320 18.47 -8.48 8.04
CA TYR A 320 18.24 -9.50 9.05
C TYR A 320 19.03 -10.76 8.73
N PHE A 321 19.33 -11.55 9.76
CA PHE A 321 19.86 -12.90 9.57
C PHE A 321 18.68 -13.84 9.21
N ASP A 322 18.23 -13.72 7.97
CA ASP A 322 17.02 -14.32 7.42
C ASP A 322 17.21 -15.77 6.97
N GLU A 323 16.17 -16.34 6.31
CA GLU A 323 16.18 -17.70 5.79
C GLU A 323 17.33 -17.93 4.79
N THR A 324 17.62 -16.97 3.92
CA THR A 324 18.76 -17.02 2.98
C THR A 324 20.10 -16.91 3.70
N SER A 325 20.19 -16.07 4.73
CA SER A 325 21.42 -15.90 5.54
C SER A 325 21.85 -17.18 6.24
N ARG A 326 20.91 -18.05 6.67
CA ARG A 326 21.21 -19.33 7.32
C ARG A 326 22.01 -20.29 6.46
N TRP A 327 21.89 -20.15 5.14
CA TRP A 327 22.60 -20.99 4.17
C TRP A 327 23.76 -20.24 3.48
N SER A 328 24.03 -19.01 3.89
CA SER A 328 25.13 -18.22 3.36
C SER A 328 26.43 -18.45 4.14
N HIS A 329 27.56 -18.40 3.45
CA HIS A 329 28.90 -18.47 4.10
C HIS A 329 29.25 -17.14 4.77
N TRP A 330 28.94 -16.03 4.10
CA TRP A 330 29.07 -14.70 4.63
C TRP A 330 27.73 -14.02 4.75
N HIS A 331 27.45 -13.47 5.91
CA HIS A 331 26.35 -12.53 6.11
C HIS A 331 26.90 -11.15 6.45
N VAL A 332 26.60 -10.18 5.62
CA VAL A 332 26.97 -8.77 5.79
C VAL A 332 25.70 -7.98 6.11
N PRO A 333 25.66 -7.25 7.23
CA PRO A 333 24.50 -6.41 7.55
C PRO A 333 24.31 -5.33 6.48
N ALA A 334 23.08 -5.17 5.98
CA ALA A 334 22.73 -4.06 5.12
C ALA A 334 22.37 -2.81 5.93
N VAL A 335 22.76 -1.63 5.44
CA VAL A 335 22.29 -0.33 5.95
C VAL A 335 20.86 -0.08 5.49
N HIS A 336 20.06 0.60 6.31
CA HIS A 336 18.77 1.10 5.91
C HIS A 336 18.94 2.29 4.93
N TYR A 337 17.99 2.52 4.02
CA TYR A 337 18.10 3.62 3.04
C TYR A 337 18.19 5.02 3.68
N LEU A 338 17.74 5.19 4.92
CA LEU A 338 17.90 6.43 5.70
C LEU A 338 19.28 6.57 6.35
N GLU A 339 20.16 5.57 6.22
CA GLU A 339 21.52 5.52 6.79
C GLU A 339 22.60 5.68 5.72
N ALA A 340 22.28 5.65 4.42
CA ALA A 340 23.29 5.62 3.37
C ALA A 340 22.95 6.52 2.19
N TRP A 341 24.00 7.07 1.56
CA TRP A 341 23.88 7.72 0.27
C TRP A 341 23.57 6.71 -0.82
N SER A 342 22.58 7.04 -1.65
CA SER A 342 22.21 6.29 -2.84
C SER A 342 21.45 7.23 -3.80
N ASP A 343 20.84 6.66 -4.82
CA ASP A 343 19.92 7.33 -5.73
C ASP A 343 18.85 6.33 -6.20
N THR A 344 17.78 6.85 -6.78
CA THR A 344 16.72 6.04 -7.34
C THR A 344 15.98 6.79 -8.45
N ARG A 345 15.23 6.08 -9.29
CA ARG A 345 14.27 6.66 -10.23
C ARG A 345 12.87 6.17 -9.92
N ALA A 346 11.91 7.09 -9.96
CA ALA A 346 10.51 6.74 -9.91
C ALA A 346 10.06 6.11 -11.25
N PHE A 347 8.83 5.61 -11.29
CA PHE A 347 8.25 4.96 -12.48
C PHE A 347 8.25 5.85 -13.73
N ASP A 348 8.20 7.17 -13.57
CA ASP A 348 8.23 8.17 -14.64
C ASP A 348 9.66 8.63 -14.99
N GLY A 349 10.68 7.97 -14.47
CA GLY A 349 12.10 8.24 -14.70
C GLY A 349 12.68 9.36 -13.85
N THR A 350 11.86 10.12 -13.11
CA THR A 350 12.33 11.20 -12.23
C THR A 350 13.30 10.66 -11.19
N ALA A 351 14.51 11.20 -11.15
CA ALA A 351 15.55 10.77 -10.25
C ALA A 351 15.54 11.55 -8.93
N THR A 352 15.89 10.86 -7.86
CA THR A 352 16.11 11.41 -6.53
C THR A 352 17.45 10.94 -6.00
N ILE A 353 18.23 11.86 -5.40
CA ILE A 353 19.44 11.53 -4.65
C ILE A 353 19.02 11.29 -3.22
N ILE A 354 19.27 10.07 -2.72
CA ILE A 354 18.96 9.67 -1.36
C ILE A 354 20.10 10.14 -0.44
N GLN A 355 19.75 10.97 0.54
CA GLN A 355 20.67 11.48 1.57
C GLN A 355 20.42 10.74 2.88
N PRO A 356 21.45 10.28 3.61
CA PRO A 356 21.25 9.71 4.92
C PRO A 356 20.72 10.77 5.91
N LEU A 357 19.76 10.38 6.73
CA LEU A 357 19.23 11.21 7.83
C LEU A 357 19.98 10.96 9.13
N VAL A 358 20.55 9.78 9.28
CA VAL A 358 21.33 9.36 10.45
C VAL A 358 22.57 8.59 9.99
N GLU A 359 23.59 8.55 10.83
CA GLU A 359 24.71 7.63 10.67
C GLU A 359 24.23 6.18 10.83
N PRO A 360 24.87 5.19 10.19
CA PRO A 360 24.54 3.79 10.38
C PRO A 360 24.48 3.39 11.85
N LEU A 361 23.32 2.93 12.33
CA LEU A 361 23.12 2.53 13.72
C LEU A 361 23.96 1.30 14.09
N TYR A 362 24.23 0.46 13.09
CA TYR A 362 25.01 -0.78 13.21
C TYR A 362 26.20 -0.77 12.23
N ARG A 363 27.01 -1.82 12.23
CA ARG A 363 28.15 -1.96 11.32
C ARG A 363 27.73 -2.40 9.93
N GLY A 364 26.62 -1.82 9.42
CA GLY A 364 26.04 -2.14 8.13
C GLY A 364 26.84 -1.60 6.96
N LYS A 365 26.61 -2.21 5.80
CA LYS A 365 27.19 -1.84 4.51
C LYS A 365 26.12 -1.70 3.44
N SER A 366 26.37 -0.83 2.48
CA SER A 366 25.50 -0.66 1.32
C SER A 366 25.88 -1.62 0.19
N ALA A 367 24.95 -1.86 -0.74
CA ALA A 367 25.26 -2.58 -1.98
C ALA A 367 26.35 -1.86 -2.80
N HIS A 368 26.40 -0.52 -2.75
CA HIS A 368 27.45 0.28 -3.40
C HIS A 368 28.86 -0.08 -2.90
N GLU A 369 29.05 -0.23 -1.58
CA GLU A 369 30.33 -0.59 -0.97
C GLU A 369 30.75 -2.02 -1.33
N LEU A 370 29.79 -2.97 -1.33
CA LEU A 370 30.07 -4.35 -1.71
C LEU A 370 30.50 -4.46 -3.18
N LEU A 371 29.77 -3.82 -4.10
CA LEU A 371 30.15 -3.81 -5.53
C LEU A 371 31.47 -3.07 -5.77
N SER A 372 31.73 -1.99 -5.04
CA SER A 372 33.02 -1.29 -5.12
C SER A 372 34.20 -2.16 -4.68
N THR A 373 33.99 -3.04 -3.68
CA THR A 373 34.99 -4.02 -3.25
C THR A 373 35.32 -5.00 -4.39
N LEU A 374 34.31 -5.50 -5.12
CA LEU A 374 34.50 -6.34 -6.30
C LEU A 374 35.21 -5.61 -7.44
N LEU A 375 34.99 -4.32 -7.59
CA LEU A 375 35.66 -3.44 -8.57
C LEU A 375 37.09 -3.02 -8.11
N GLY A 376 37.62 -3.58 -7.02
CA GLY A 376 38.95 -3.30 -6.50
C GLY A 376 39.07 -1.99 -5.71
N LYS A 377 37.95 -1.45 -5.20
CA LYS A 377 37.88 -0.19 -4.42
C LYS A 377 37.17 -0.43 -3.08
N PRO A 378 37.74 -1.21 -2.14
CA PRO A 378 37.08 -1.63 -0.90
C PRO A 378 36.77 -0.47 0.08
N ASP A 379 37.49 0.65 -0.05
CA ASP A 379 37.36 1.83 0.83
C ASP A 379 36.51 2.96 0.21
N ALA A 380 35.85 2.71 -0.93
CA ALA A 380 35.05 3.73 -1.58
C ALA A 380 33.80 4.08 -0.75
N MET A 381 33.60 5.38 -0.51
CA MET A 381 32.45 5.87 0.25
C MET A 381 31.21 6.02 -0.63
N PRO A 382 30.01 5.64 -0.17
CA PRO A 382 28.75 5.76 -0.94
C PRO A 382 28.49 7.18 -1.46
N HIS A 383 28.76 8.22 -0.65
CA HIS A 383 28.65 9.62 -1.09
C HIS A 383 29.48 9.90 -2.35
N ASP A 384 30.75 9.48 -2.35
CA ASP A 384 31.67 9.78 -3.45
C ASP A 384 31.31 8.99 -4.72
N LEU A 385 30.78 7.77 -4.55
CA LEU A 385 30.29 6.96 -5.66
C LEU A 385 29.10 7.62 -6.35
N VAL A 386 28.09 8.01 -5.58
CA VAL A 386 26.88 8.72 -6.10
C VAL A 386 27.28 10.06 -6.71
N LYS A 387 28.09 10.84 -6.02
CA LYS A 387 28.57 12.15 -6.49
C LYS A 387 29.35 12.03 -7.81
N THR A 388 30.25 11.04 -7.91
CA THR A 388 31.04 10.80 -9.14
C THR A 388 30.14 10.43 -10.31
N TYR A 389 29.13 9.59 -10.10
CA TYR A 389 28.17 9.25 -11.14
C TYR A 389 27.45 10.49 -11.67
N TRP A 390 26.88 11.31 -10.79
CA TRP A 390 26.13 12.50 -11.16
C TRP A 390 27.02 13.61 -11.73
N GLN A 391 28.29 13.68 -11.33
CA GLN A 391 29.29 14.57 -11.95
C GLN A 391 29.54 14.20 -13.42
N GLY A 392 29.55 12.89 -13.74
CA GLY A 392 29.64 12.40 -15.11
C GLY A 392 28.39 12.74 -15.96
N VAL A 393 27.21 12.78 -15.34
CA VAL A 393 25.92 13.13 -15.99
C VAL A 393 25.82 14.64 -16.24
N SER A 394 26.26 15.47 -15.30
CA SER A 394 26.19 16.94 -15.37
C SER A 394 27.55 17.57 -15.06
N PRO A 395 28.53 17.49 -15.99
CA PRO A 395 29.89 17.96 -15.72
C PRO A 395 30.00 19.50 -15.63
N ASN A 396 29.13 20.23 -16.34
CA ASN A 396 29.13 21.68 -16.36
C ASN A 396 28.26 22.25 -15.23
N GLY A 397 28.84 23.11 -14.37
CA GLY A 397 28.11 23.72 -13.27
C GLY A 397 27.68 22.74 -12.17
N PHE A 398 28.44 21.66 -11.99
CA PHE A 398 28.10 20.55 -11.12
C PHE A 398 27.76 20.95 -9.68
N ASP A 399 28.50 21.89 -9.08
CA ASP A 399 28.25 22.30 -7.69
C ASP A 399 26.86 22.94 -7.51
N ALA A 400 26.41 23.74 -8.47
CA ALA A 400 25.05 24.29 -8.44
C ALA A 400 24.00 23.21 -8.69
N PHE A 401 24.22 22.35 -9.66
CA PHE A 401 23.36 21.19 -9.94
C PHE A 401 23.21 20.29 -8.72
N TRP A 402 24.33 19.90 -8.08
CA TRP A 402 24.36 19.05 -6.91
C TRP A 402 23.57 19.64 -5.73
N LYS A 403 23.87 20.89 -5.37
CA LYS A 403 23.19 21.59 -4.27
C LYS A 403 21.69 21.72 -4.51
N THR A 404 21.28 22.10 -5.73
CA THR A 404 19.87 22.24 -6.09
C THR A 404 19.12 20.91 -6.04
N SER A 405 19.73 19.84 -6.57
CA SER A 405 19.12 18.48 -6.56
C SER A 405 18.95 17.95 -5.13
N LEU A 406 19.94 18.15 -4.26
CA LEU A 406 19.86 17.78 -2.85
C LEU A 406 18.79 18.59 -2.09
N HIS A 407 18.73 19.90 -2.33
CA HIS A 407 17.77 20.80 -1.68
C HIS A 407 16.32 20.48 -2.11
N ASN A 408 16.09 20.29 -3.39
CA ASN A 408 14.75 20.04 -3.93
C ASN A 408 14.30 18.58 -3.74
N GLY A 409 15.22 17.64 -3.46
CA GLY A 409 14.94 16.21 -3.41
C GLY A 409 14.52 15.61 -4.78
N VAL A 410 14.75 16.33 -5.86
CA VAL A 410 14.42 15.94 -7.24
C VAL A 410 15.50 16.41 -8.18
N VAL A 411 15.96 15.54 -9.07
CA VAL A 411 16.91 15.88 -10.13
C VAL A 411 16.12 16.33 -11.38
N ALA A 412 16.17 17.60 -11.66
CA ALA A 412 15.44 18.20 -12.77
C ALA A 412 15.86 17.61 -14.14
N GLY A 413 14.91 17.46 -15.06
CA GLY A 413 15.16 17.01 -16.43
C GLY A 413 15.44 15.51 -16.57
N THR A 414 15.13 14.69 -15.54
CA THR A 414 15.39 13.24 -15.56
C THR A 414 14.15 12.41 -15.87
N SER A 415 13.00 13.00 -16.15
CA SER A 415 11.77 12.30 -16.54
C SER A 415 12.03 11.41 -17.77
N ALA A 416 11.42 10.22 -17.77
CA ALA A 416 11.54 9.27 -18.85
C ALA A 416 10.98 9.79 -20.17
N GLY A 417 11.64 9.46 -21.26
CA GLY A 417 11.17 9.77 -22.60
C GLY A 417 9.87 8.99 -22.92
N VAL A 418 8.97 9.63 -23.66
CA VAL A 418 7.78 8.95 -24.20
C VAL A 418 8.18 8.21 -25.45
N LEU A 419 7.85 6.92 -25.52
CA LEU A 419 8.10 6.03 -26.63
C LEU A 419 6.85 5.89 -27.50
N ASN A 420 7.06 5.67 -28.78
CA ASN A 420 5.98 5.24 -29.67
C ASN A 420 5.72 3.73 -29.45
N GLY A 421 4.53 3.41 -29.00
CA GLY A 421 4.11 2.01 -28.93
C GLY A 421 3.72 1.49 -30.32
N GLY A 422 4.14 0.27 -30.64
CA GLY A 422 3.81 -0.41 -31.88
C GLY A 422 2.44 -1.09 -31.85
N ALA A 423 1.97 -1.54 -33.00
CA ALA A 423 0.84 -2.46 -33.08
C ALA A 423 1.24 -3.80 -32.47
N VAL A 424 0.34 -4.38 -31.68
CA VAL A 424 0.56 -5.69 -31.05
C VAL A 424 -0.43 -6.72 -31.60
N SER A 425 0.05 -7.95 -31.80
CA SER A 425 -0.83 -9.10 -32.09
C SER A 425 -1.15 -9.81 -30.78
N LEU A 426 -2.39 -10.23 -30.63
CA LEU A 426 -2.84 -10.99 -29.47
C LEU A 426 -2.53 -12.47 -29.69
N PRO A 427 -1.77 -13.11 -28.77
CA PRO A 427 -1.48 -14.54 -28.87
C PRO A 427 -2.75 -15.38 -28.59
N PRO A 428 -2.87 -16.61 -29.11
CA PRO A 428 -3.89 -17.55 -28.67
C PRO A 428 -3.84 -17.75 -27.15
N LEU A 429 -5.00 -17.80 -26.49
CA LEU A 429 -5.04 -18.10 -25.06
C LEU A 429 -4.78 -19.59 -24.83
N SER A 430 -3.94 -19.91 -23.86
CA SER A 430 -3.82 -21.27 -23.35
C SER A 430 -5.13 -21.67 -22.68
N THR A 431 -5.56 -22.90 -22.90
CA THR A 431 -6.72 -23.45 -22.19
C THR A 431 -6.35 -23.57 -20.71
N PRO A 432 -7.12 -22.96 -19.80
CA PRO A 432 -6.88 -23.13 -18.37
C PRO A 432 -6.95 -24.62 -18.00
N GLU A 433 -6.11 -25.06 -17.08
CA GLU A 433 -6.23 -26.38 -16.49
C GLU A 433 -7.60 -26.54 -15.83
N ALA A 434 -8.32 -27.59 -16.16
CA ALA A 434 -9.64 -27.84 -15.58
C ALA A 434 -9.51 -28.14 -14.09
N SER A 435 -10.06 -27.29 -13.27
CA SER A 435 -10.05 -27.43 -11.81
C SER A 435 -11.34 -26.88 -11.22
N GLU A 436 -11.81 -27.53 -10.14
CA GLU A 436 -12.95 -27.03 -9.37
C GLU A 436 -12.65 -25.68 -8.74
N TRP A 437 -11.42 -25.51 -8.21
CA TRP A 437 -10.99 -24.30 -7.52
C TRP A 437 -9.86 -23.59 -8.27
N GLU A 438 -9.97 -22.27 -8.31
CA GLU A 438 -8.87 -21.39 -8.68
C GLU A 438 -8.22 -20.85 -7.41
N VAL A 439 -6.90 -20.90 -7.35
CA VAL A 439 -6.10 -20.33 -6.26
C VAL A 439 -5.38 -19.10 -6.77
N THR A 440 -5.67 -17.95 -6.19
CA THR A 440 -4.97 -16.70 -6.53
C THR A 440 -3.98 -16.33 -5.42
N PHE A 441 -2.78 -15.93 -5.82
CA PHE A 441 -1.72 -15.47 -4.92
C PHE A 441 -1.61 -13.96 -5.00
N ARG A 442 -1.64 -13.29 -3.86
CA ARG A 442 -1.51 -11.83 -3.78
C ARG A 442 -0.53 -11.47 -2.65
N PRO A 443 0.27 -10.43 -2.79
CA PRO A 443 1.02 -9.88 -1.66
C PRO A 443 0.06 -9.48 -0.56
N ASP A 444 0.48 -9.66 0.69
CA ASP A 444 -0.33 -9.19 1.81
C ASP A 444 -0.45 -7.66 1.80
N PRO A 445 -1.63 -7.08 1.99
CA PRO A 445 -1.84 -5.64 1.87
C PRO A 445 -1.11 -4.81 2.95
N THR A 446 -0.58 -5.43 4.01
CA THR A 446 0.11 -4.72 5.10
C THR A 446 1.59 -5.04 5.23
N ILE A 447 2.02 -6.28 4.96
CA ILE A 447 3.43 -6.67 5.06
C ILE A 447 4.09 -7.03 3.72
N GLY A 448 3.34 -6.88 2.62
CA GLY A 448 3.84 -7.09 1.26
C GLY A 448 4.24 -8.54 0.99
N ASP A 449 5.43 -8.71 0.47
CA ASP A 449 6.07 -10.00 0.16
C ASP A 449 6.71 -10.68 1.38
N GLY A 450 6.64 -10.04 2.57
CA GLY A 450 7.27 -10.48 3.81
C GLY A 450 8.53 -9.71 4.19
N SER A 451 8.96 -8.72 3.40
CA SER A 451 10.06 -7.81 3.76
C SER A 451 9.73 -6.99 5.02
N PHE A 452 8.45 -6.68 5.23
CA PHE A 452 7.95 -5.98 6.41
C PHE A 452 7.39 -6.90 7.52
N ALA A 453 7.63 -8.20 7.47
CA ALA A 453 7.06 -9.15 8.44
C ALA A 453 7.44 -8.84 9.89
N ASN A 454 8.63 -8.27 10.17
CA ASN A 454 9.04 -7.88 11.53
C ASN A 454 8.54 -6.50 11.97
N ASN A 455 7.81 -5.77 11.11
CA ASN A 455 7.28 -4.45 11.44
C ASN A 455 5.97 -4.55 12.22
N GLY A 456 6.02 -4.27 13.53
CA GLY A 456 4.87 -4.36 14.42
C GLY A 456 3.73 -3.40 14.08
N TRP A 457 4.03 -2.22 13.51
CA TRP A 457 2.99 -1.29 13.05
C TRP A 457 2.17 -1.90 11.91
N LEU A 458 2.83 -2.52 10.92
CA LEU A 458 2.17 -3.13 9.77
C LEU A 458 1.50 -4.49 10.11
N GLN A 459 2.07 -5.25 11.05
CA GLN A 459 1.42 -6.46 11.56
C GLN A 459 0.09 -6.16 12.26
N GLU A 460 0.04 -5.07 13.04
CA GLU A 460 -1.16 -4.67 13.79
C GLU A 460 -2.10 -3.77 12.98
N LEU A 461 -1.67 -3.24 11.83
CA LEU A 461 -2.52 -2.42 10.97
C LEU A 461 -3.72 -3.25 10.48
N PRO A 462 -4.96 -2.81 10.71
CA PRO A 462 -6.13 -3.50 10.19
C PRO A 462 -6.11 -3.51 8.65
N LYS A 463 -6.18 -4.70 8.07
CA LYS A 463 -6.15 -4.87 6.60
C LYS A 463 -7.36 -4.21 5.94
N PRO A 464 -7.21 -3.60 4.77
CA PRO A 464 -8.23 -2.74 4.16
C PRO A 464 -9.62 -3.36 4.05
N GLN A 465 -9.73 -4.64 3.64
CA GLN A 465 -11.02 -5.27 3.36
C GLN A 465 -11.61 -6.02 4.57
N THR A 466 -10.77 -6.62 5.41
CA THR A 466 -11.21 -7.53 6.47
C THR A 466 -11.14 -6.95 7.86
N LYS A 467 -10.32 -5.89 8.05
CA LYS A 467 -9.99 -5.33 9.37
C LYS A 467 -9.30 -6.32 10.30
N THR A 468 -8.78 -7.42 9.74
CA THR A 468 -7.98 -8.41 10.46
C THR A 468 -6.54 -7.93 10.61
N THR A 469 -5.85 -8.45 11.61
CA THR A 469 -4.47 -8.10 11.97
C THR A 469 -3.66 -9.37 12.25
N TRP A 470 -2.35 -9.28 12.20
CA TRP A 470 -1.41 -10.30 12.67
C TRP A 470 -1.39 -11.64 11.93
N ASP A 471 -2.22 -11.85 10.91
CA ASP A 471 -2.30 -13.11 10.17
C ASP A 471 -2.59 -12.88 8.69
N ASN A 472 -2.26 -13.85 7.84
CA ASN A 472 -2.87 -14.02 6.54
C ASN A 472 -3.99 -15.06 6.60
N LEU A 473 -5.02 -14.84 5.80
CA LEU A 473 -6.24 -15.62 5.77
C LEU A 473 -6.47 -16.17 4.37
N ILE A 474 -7.25 -17.22 4.27
CA ILE A 474 -7.73 -17.76 2.99
C ILE A 474 -9.12 -17.14 2.73
N PHE A 475 -9.25 -16.34 1.67
CA PHE A 475 -10.54 -15.73 1.32
C PHE A 475 -11.43 -16.71 0.58
N MET A 476 -12.69 -16.74 0.96
CA MET A 476 -13.72 -17.59 0.35
C MET A 476 -15.06 -16.86 0.28
N ARG A 477 -15.81 -17.06 -0.80
CA ARG A 477 -17.16 -16.51 -1.02
C ARG A 477 -18.17 -17.11 -0.02
N PRO A 478 -19.16 -16.34 0.47
CA PRO A 478 -20.19 -16.84 1.39
C PRO A 478 -20.92 -18.08 0.88
N SER A 479 -21.40 -18.09 -0.36
CA SER A 479 -22.13 -19.23 -0.94
C SER A 479 -21.27 -20.49 -1.11
N ASP A 480 -19.95 -20.35 -1.35
CA ASP A 480 -19.05 -21.49 -1.42
C ASP A 480 -18.73 -22.04 -0.02
N ALA A 481 -18.58 -21.16 0.97
CA ALA A 481 -18.39 -21.54 2.36
C ALA A 481 -19.60 -22.32 2.90
N GLU A 482 -20.82 -21.87 2.59
CA GLU A 482 -22.06 -22.57 2.96
C GLU A 482 -22.12 -23.98 2.37
N LYS A 483 -21.83 -24.14 1.05
CA LYS A 483 -21.78 -25.44 0.38
C LYS A 483 -20.77 -26.41 1.02
N MET A 484 -19.63 -25.88 1.48
CA MET A 484 -18.59 -26.68 2.14
C MET A 484 -18.80 -26.89 3.64
N GLY A 485 -19.80 -26.27 4.25
CA GLY A 485 -20.03 -26.29 5.69
C GLY A 485 -18.86 -25.67 6.49
N VAL A 486 -18.33 -24.54 5.98
CA VAL A 486 -17.15 -23.86 6.52
C VAL A 486 -17.59 -22.54 7.15
N HIS A 487 -17.04 -22.22 8.33
CA HIS A 487 -17.32 -21.00 9.08
C HIS A 487 -16.03 -20.19 9.26
N LYS A 488 -16.17 -18.89 9.51
CA LYS A 488 -15.05 -17.99 9.79
C LYS A 488 -14.13 -18.58 10.87
N GLY A 489 -12.83 -18.69 10.57
CA GLY A 489 -11.82 -19.25 11.48
C GLY A 489 -11.63 -20.76 11.38
N ASP A 490 -12.49 -21.48 10.65
CA ASP A 490 -12.21 -22.89 10.32
C ASP A 490 -10.92 -22.97 9.48
N LEU A 491 -10.22 -24.10 9.60
CA LEU A 491 -9.00 -24.32 8.83
C LEU A 491 -9.33 -24.93 7.47
N LEU A 492 -8.72 -24.37 6.42
CA LEU A 492 -8.75 -24.91 5.06
C LEU A 492 -7.37 -25.41 4.67
N LYS A 493 -7.35 -26.56 4.02
CA LYS A 493 -6.19 -27.06 3.27
C LYS A 493 -6.33 -26.66 1.81
N VAL A 494 -5.39 -25.86 1.31
CA VAL A 494 -5.28 -25.48 -0.10
C VAL A 494 -4.11 -26.24 -0.71
N THR A 495 -4.36 -26.91 -1.83
CA THR A 495 -3.38 -27.72 -2.54
C THR A 495 -3.22 -27.23 -3.97
N VAL A 496 -1.97 -27.00 -4.39
CA VAL A 496 -1.59 -26.70 -5.78
C VAL A 496 -0.60 -27.80 -6.20
N LYS A 497 -0.93 -28.53 -7.25
CA LYS A 497 -0.19 -29.75 -7.66
C LYS A 497 -0.06 -30.72 -6.46
N ASP A 498 1.16 -31.00 -6.02
CA ASP A 498 1.50 -31.93 -4.94
C ASP A 498 1.76 -31.24 -3.58
N LYS A 499 1.74 -29.89 -3.53
CA LYS A 499 2.08 -29.12 -2.35
C LYS A 499 0.84 -28.51 -1.71
N SER A 500 0.82 -28.43 -0.38
CA SER A 500 -0.35 -27.89 0.34
C SER A 500 0.06 -27.03 1.52
N VAL A 501 -0.80 -26.04 1.82
CA VAL A 501 -0.78 -25.25 3.06
C VAL A 501 -2.11 -25.35 3.77
N THR A 502 -2.08 -25.11 5.08
CA THR A 502 -3.29 -25.02 5.90
C THR A 502 -3.34 -23.65 6.57
N GLY A 503 -4.48 -22.97 6.43
CA GLY A 503 -4.68 -21.64 7.01
C GLY A 503 -6.13 -21.39 7.39
N PRO A 504 -6.41 -20.36 8.21
CA PRO A 504 -7.75 -19.99 8.61
C PRO A 504 -8.52 -19.30 7.48
N VAL A 505 -9.81 -19.64 7.35
CA VAL A 505 -10.67 -19.03 6.36
C VAL A 505 -11.27 -17.71 6.86
N TRP A 506 -11.35 -16.75 5.94
CA TRP A 506 -12.17 -15.57 6.05
C TRP A 506 -13.26 -15.59 4.99
N ILE A 507 -14.50 -15.60 5.44
CA ILE A 507 -15.65 -15.54 4.54
C ILE A 507 -15.85 -14.06 4.19
N THR A 508 -15.64 -13.72 2.91
CA THR A 508 -15.73 -12.35 2.44
C THR A 508 -16.69 -12.24 1.25
N PRO A 509 -17.61 -11.28 1.29
CA PRO A 509 -18.34 -10.89 0.09
C PRO A 509 -17.39 -10.47 -1.02
N ASN A 510 -17.92 -10.46 -2.24
CA ASN A 510 -17.16 -9.99 -3.40
C ASN A 510 -15.95 -10.87 -3.81
N GLN A 511 -15.79 -12.06 -3.24
CA GLN A 511 -14.89 -13.09 -3.76
C GLN A 511 -15.54 -13.82 -4.92
N ALA A 512 -14.82 -14.13 -5.99
CA ALA A 512 -15.35 -14.87 -7.12
C ALA A 512 -15.74 -16.32 -6.74
N GLN A 513 -16.81 -16.82 -7.31
CA GLN A 513 -17.29 -18.20 -7.08
C GLN A 513 -16.25 -19.22 -7.56
N GLY A 514 -15.99 -20.26 -6.75
CA GLY A 514 -15.00 -21.29 -7.04
C GLY A 514 -13.56 -20.76 -7.10
N SER A 515 -13.27 -19.65 -6.40
CA SER A 515 -11.93 -19.09 -6.26
C SER A 515 -11.60 -18.82 -4.80
N VAL A 516 -10.36 -19.10 -4.42
CA VAL A 516 -9.80 -18.71 -3.11
C VAL A 516 -8.57 -17.85 -3.32
N ALA A 517 -8.41 -16.83 -2.44
CA ALA A 517 -7.20 -16.04 -2.43
C ALA A 517 -6.32 -16.40 -1.23
N VAL A 518 -5.03 -16.60 -1.46
CA VAL A 518 -3.99 -16.82 -0.45
C VAL A 518 -3.00 -15.66 -0.51
N PHE A 519 -2.51 -15.23 0.66
CA PHE A 519 -1.66 -14.04 0.76
C PHE A 519 -0.22 -14.41 1.09
N LEU A 520 0.69 -13.87 0.30
CA LEU A 520 2.15 -13.99 0.47
C LEU A 520 2.63 -13.18 1.69
N GLY A 521 3.85 -13.38 2.11
CA GLY A 521 4.53 -12.53 3.10
C GLY A 521 4.53 -13.06 4.53
N TYR A 522 3.68 -14.02 4.87
CA TYR A 522 3.58 -14.66 6.18
C TYR A 522 4.30 -16.02 6.24
N GLY A 523 4.30 -16.64 7.42
CA GLY A 523 4.92 -17.95 7.65
C GLY A 523 6.45 -17.90 7.66
N ARG A 524 7.05 -16.72 7.91
CA ARG A 524 8.49 -16.51 8.05
C ARG A 524 9.05 -17.33 9.23
N THR A 525 10.27 -17.81 9.10
CA THR A 525 10.99 -18.56 10.16
C THR A 525 12.20 -17.81 10.72
N ALA A 526 12.63 -16.76 10.02
CA ALA A 526 13.78 -15.95 10.38
C ALA A 526 13.61 -14.49 9.96
N SER A 527 12.57 -13.80 10.48
CA SER A 527 12.32 -12.39 10.23
C SER A 527 12.56 -11.50 11.44
N GLY A 528 12.67 -12.05 12.63
CA GLY A 528 12.78 -11.34 13.90
C GLY A 528 11.68 -11.73 14.90
N ARG A 529 11.70 -11.13 16.08
CA ARG A 529 10.81 -11.49 17.21
C ARG A 529 9.33 -11.25 16.92
N VAL A 530 9.02 -10.26 16.08
CA VAL A 530 7.66 -9.87 15.76
C VAL A 530 7.06 -10.74 14.66
N GLY A 531 7.85 -11.04 13.61
CA GLY A 531 7.33 -11.71 12.41
C GLY A 531 7.48 -13.23 12.35
N ASN A 532 8.26 -13.84 13.24
CA ASN A 532 8.54 -15.26 13.19
C ASN A 532 7.31 -16.10 13.49
N ARG A 533 7.01 -17.09 12.61
CA ARG A 533 5.96 -18.10 12.77
C ARG A 533 4.53 -17.53 12.86
N ILE A 534 4.31 -16.35 12.29
CA ILE A 534 2.98 -15.75 12.14
C ILE A 534 2.38 -16.20 10.81
N GLY A 535 1.11 -16.66 10.83
CA GLY A 535 0.40 -17.07 9.62
C GLY A 535 0.99 -18.32 8.93
N TYR A 536 0.65 -18.51 7.65
CA TYR A 536 1.15 -19.62 6.81
C TYR A 536 1.97 -19.09 5.62
N ASN A 537 2.92 -19.88 5.12
CA ASN A 537 3.75 -19.53 3.97
C ASN A 537 3.08 -19.94 2.65
N ALA A 538 2.51 -18.99 1.93
CA ALA A 538 1.88 -19.24 0.63
C ALA A 538 2.89 -19.52 -0.50
N TYR A 539 4.15 -19.06 -0.40
CA TYR A 539 5.20 -19.42 -1.38
C TYR A 539 5.45 -20.94 -1.42
N ALA A 540 5.18 -21.64 -0.31
CA ALA A 540 5.36 -23.09 -0.23
C ALA A 540 4.45 -23.92 -1.15
N ILE A 541 3.43 -23.29 -1.75
CA ILE A 541 2.54 -23.94 -2.75
C ILE A 541 2.54 -23.20 -4.10
N GLN A 542 3.36 -22.16 -4.23
CA GLN A 542 3.45 -21.38 -5.47
C GLN A 542 4.24 -22.12 -6.54
N ASP A 543 3.79 -22.05 -7.78
CA ASP A 543 4.47 -22.61 -8.95
C ASP A 543 5.06 -21.50 -9.83
N ALA A 544 6.32 -21.62 -10.22
CA ALA A 544 7.00 -20.64 -11.06
C ALA A 544 6.34 -20.42 -12.42
N ALA A 545 5.72 -21.46 -13.00
CA ALA A 545 5.03 -21.33 -14.28
C ALA A 545 3.68 -20.59 -14.19
N THR A 546 3.06 -20.60 -12.99
CA THR A 546 1.76 -19.96 -12.74
C THR A 546 1.78 -19.22 -11.38
N PRO A 547 2.64 -18.19 -11.23
CA PRO A 547 3.00 -17.68 -9.91
C PRO A 547 1.83 -16.97 -9.19
N PHE A 548 0.84 -16.45 -9.91
CA PHE A 548 -0.24 -15.66 -9.31
C PHE A 548 -1.65 -16.24 -9.49
N ILE A 549 -1.82 -17.19 -10.42
CA ILE A 549 -3.12 -17.83 -10.72
C ILE A 549 -2.85 -19.29 -11.00
N ALA A 550 -3.39 -20.21 -10.20
CA ALA A 550 -3.18 -21.65 -10.36
C ALA A 550 -4.48 -22.43 -10.20
N ALA A 551 -4.56 -23.56 -10.87
CA ALA A 551 -5.55 -24.60 -10.58
C ALA A 551 -5.22 -25.28 -9.25
N GLY A 552 -6.23 -25.60 -8.45
CA GLY A 552 -5.99 -26.20 -7.14
C GLY A 552 -7.19 -26.96 -6.58
N ALA A 553 -6.99 -27.52 -5.38
CA ALA A 553 -8.02 -28.15 -4.58
C ALA A 553 -8.12 -27.49 -3.20
N VAL A 554 -9.35 -27.40 -2.69
CA VAL A 554 -9.65 -26.84 -1.39
C VAL A 554 -10.47 -27.86 -0.59
N SER A 555 -10.07 -28.09 0.66
CA SER A 555 -10.82 -28.98 1.55
C SER A 555 -10.79 -28.45 2.99
N LYS A 556 -11.84 -28.73 3.75
CA LYS A 556 -11.88 -28.42 5.19
C LYS A 556 -10.86 -29.28 5.93
N ALA A 557 -10.03 -28.63 6.76
CA ALA A 557 -9.12 -29.29 7.69
C ALA A 557 -9.69 -29.26 9.13
N ALA A 558 -9.21 -30.14 9.99
CA ALA A 558 -9.61 -30.14 11.38
C ALA A 558 -9.02 -28.95 12.14
N GLY A 559 -9.81 -28.37 13.03
CA GLY A 559 -9.39 -27.26 13.90
C GLY A 559 -10.09 -25.95 13.61
N HIS A 560 -9.91 -25.01 14.54
CA HIS A 560 -10.42 -23.66 14.47
C HIS A 560 -9.33 -22.70 14.95
N TYR A 561 -9.22 -21.53 14.31
CA TYR A 561 -8.20 -20.54 14.61
C TYR A 561 -8.84 -19.21 15.02
N GLU A 562 -8.36 -18.62 16.12
CA GLU A 562 -8.83 -17.34 16.58
C GLU A 562 -8.20 -16.20 15.74
N ILE A 563 -9.06 -15.46 15.04
CA ILE A 563 -8.68 -14.36 14.16
C ILE A 563 -8.81 -13.03 14.91
N ALA A 564 -7.72 -12.28 15.02
CA ALA A 564 -7.75 -10.94 15.59
C ALA A 564 -8.33 -9.95 14.58
N ASN A 565 -9.39 -9.23 14.97
CA ASN A 565 -10.13 -8.31 14.12
C ASN A 565 -10.51 -7.05 14.89
N THR A 566 -10.46 -5.89 14.25
CA THR A 566 -10.78 -4.60 14.88
C THR A 566 -12.20 -4.11 14.64
N GLN A 567 -12.95 -4.80 13.75
CA GLN A 567 -14.36 -4.49 13.45
C GLN A 567 -15.19 -5.78 13.47
N ALA A 568 -16.07 -5.92 14.45
CA ALA A 568 -16.81 -7.16 14.69
C ALA A 568 -17.90 -7.40 13.62
N THR A 569 -18.54 -6.33 13.12
CA THR A 569 -19.58 -6.37 12.09
C THR A 569 -19.29 -5.34 10.99
N GLN A 570 -19.62 -5.68 9.75
CA GLN A 570 -19.48 -4.82 8.58
C GLN A 570 -20.84 -4.42 7.98
N THR A 571 -21.95 -4.73 8.67
CA THR A 571 -23.29 -4.26 8.27
C THR A 571 -23.55 -2.85 8.78
N MET A 572 -24.34 -2.06 8.05
CA MET A 572 -24.77 -0.73 8.51
C MET A 572 -25.99 -0.77 9.44
N GLU A 573 -26.63 -1.93 9.57
CA GLU A 573 -27.79 -2.18 10.45
C GLU A 573 -28.92 -1.13 10.30
N GLY A 574 -29.18 -0.68 9.09
CA GLY A 574 -30.24 0.32 8.77
C GLY A 574 -29.95 1.75 9.26
N ARG A 575 -28.72 2.04 9.72
CA ARG A 575 -28.36 3.39 10.30
C ARG A 575 -27.63 4.31 9.32
N ALA A 576 -27.26 3.83 8.14
CA ALA A 576 -26.53 4.56 7.10
C ALA A 576 -25.40 5.47 7.63
N PRO A 577 -24.39 4.94 8.37
CA PRO A 577 -23.23 5.72 8.81
C PRO A 577 -22.46 6.32 7.64
N VAL A 578 -22.45 5.65 6.50
CA VAL A 578 -22.03 6.19 5.20
C VAL A 578 -23.28 6.51 4.38
N ARG A 579 -23.38 7.76 3.95
CA ARG A 579 -24.50 8.24 3.14
C ARG A 579 -24.09 8.30 1.69
N ALA A 580 -24.83 7.63 0.83
CA ALA A 580 -24.50 7.48 -0.56
C ALA A 580 -25.71 7.79 -1.46
N ALA A 581 -25.43 8.39 -2.61
CA ALA A 581 -26.45 8.65 -3.63
C ALA A 581 -25.88 8.41 -5.04
N GLU A 582 -26.75 8.19 -5.99
CA GLU A 582 -26.41 8.23 -7.42
C GLU A 582 -26.17 9.66 -7.89
N PHE A 583 -25.29 9.86 -8.87
CA PHE A 583 -24.97 11.20 -9.39
C PHE A 583 -26.18 11.95 -9.94
N ALA A 584 -27.15 11.23 -10.54
CA ALA A 584 -28.40 11.83 -10.98
C ALA A 584 -29.19 12.40 -9.80
N GLU A 585 -29.33 11.65 -8.72
CA GLU A 585 -30.00 12.08 -7.48
C GLU A 585 -29.24 13.25 -6.82
N PHE A 586 -27.92 13.19 -6.79
CA PHE A 586 -27.10 14.28 -6.25
C PHE A 586 -27.32 15.60 -7.01
N LYS A 587 -27.50 15.57 -8.33
CA LYS A 587 -27.80 16.79 -9.11
C LYS A 587 -29.13 17.43 -8.73
N GLU A 588 -30.13 16.62 -8.46
CA GLU A 588 -31.48 17.08 -8.06
C GLU A 588 -31.50 17.44 -6.57
N HIS A 589 -30.85 16.65 -5.75
CA HIS A 589 -30.84 16.72 -4.29
C HIS A 589 -29.43 16.68 -3.74
N PRO A 590 -28.66 17.77 -3.85
CA PRO A 590 -27.26 17.79 -3.34
C PRO A 590 -27.18 17.69 -1.81
N ASP A 591 -28.30 17.87 -1.10
CA ASP A 591 -28.49 17.72 0.33
C ASP A 591 -28.92 16.29 0.74
N PHE A 592 -28.80 15.31 -0.15
CA PHE A 592 -29.20 13.92 0.09
C PHE A 592 -28.73 13.34 1.44
N PRO A 593 -27.54 13.71 1.99
CA PRO A 593 -27.10 13.12 3.26
C PRO A 593 -27.92 13.56 4.47
N THR A 594 -28.58 14.71 4.40
CA THR A 594 -29.34 15.29 5.55
C THR A 594 -30.84 15.46 5.25
N ARG A 595 -31.28 15.16 4.02
CA ARG A 595 -32.64 15.44 3.55
C ARG A 595 -33.74 14.76 4.36
N GLU A 596 -33.52 13.54 4.80
CA GLU A 596 -34.50 12.75 5.57
C GLU A 596 -34.33 12.92 7.09
N GLU A 597 -33.31 13.66 7.53
CA GLU A 597 -33.08 13.88 8.95
C GLU A 597 -34.01 14.95 9.50
N LYS A 598 -34.61 14.65 10.63
CA LYS A 598 -35.26 15.68 11.41
C LYS A 598 -34.18 16.42 12.21
N PRO A 599 -33.95 17.72 11.96
CA PRO A 599 -32.94 18.45 12.71
C PRO A 599 -33.29 18.41 14.20
N VAL A 600 -32.32 18.03 15.03
CA VAL A 600 -32.48 18.09 16.48
C VAL A 600 -32.51 19.56 16.90
N PRO A 601 -33.55 20.02 17.65
CA PRO A 601 -33.59 21.38 18.12
C PRO A 601 -32.34 21.74 18.90
N LYS A 602 -31.71 22.89 18.56
CA LYS A 602 -30.44 23.31 19.17
C LYS A 602 -30.54 23.54 20.68
N GLU A 603 -31.72 23.91 21.13
CA GLU A 603 -32.07 24.15 22.56
C GLU A 603 -32.17 22.84 23.36
N LEU A 604 -32.30 21.68 22.72
CA LEU A 604 -32.26 20.39 23.41
C LEU A 604 -30.83 20.02 23.79
N THR A 605 -30.21 20.75 24.69
CA THR A 605 -28.88 20.52 25.22
C THR A 605 -28.79 20.94 26.67
N LEU A 606 -27.97 20.25 27.47
CA LEU A 606 -27.60 20.66 28.82
C LEU A 606 -26.39 21.60 28.83
N TYR A 607 -25.79 21.88 27.66
CA TYR A 607 -24.64 22.77 27.52
C TYR A 607 -25.14 24.18 27.18
N PRO A 608 -24.79 25.24 27.95
CA PRO A 608 -25.08 26.60 27.58
C PRO A 608 -24.34 27.04 26.33
N GLU A 609 -25.00 27.59 25.33
CA GLU A 609 -24.36 28.08 24.10
C GLU A 609 -23.28 29.14 24.34
N SER A 610 -23.39 29.88 25.47
CA SER A 610 -22.43 30.88 25.88
C SER A 610 -21.06 30.34 26.29
N GLU A 611 -20.93 29.04 26.57
CA GLU A 611 -19.66 28.44 27.01
C GLU A 611 -18.66 28.29 25.90
N TRP A 612 -19.12 28.14 24.65
CA TRP A 612 -18.26 27.77 23.50
C TRP A 612 -18.00 28.96 22.55
N LYS A 613 -17.39 30.04 23.10
CA LYS A 613 -16.90 31.14 22.27
C LYS A 613 -15.46 30.87 21.83
N TYR A 614 -15.24 30.83 20.54
CA TYR A 614 -13.93 30.63 19.91
C TYR A 614 -13.53 31.91 19.16
N PRO A 615 -12.94 32.90 19.85
CA PRO A 615 -12.71 34.23 19.28
C PRO A 615 -11.63 34.25 18.23
N ASP A 616 -10.63 33.35 18.34
CA ASP A 616 -9.47 33.33 17.46
C ASP A 616 -9.60 32.26 16.36
N HIS A 617 -9.48 31.01 16.76
CA HIS A 617 -9.55 29.86 15.84
C HIS A 617 -10.61 28.85 16.30
N LYS A 618 -11.21 28.19 15.32
CA LYS A 618 -12.13 27.06 15.51
C LYS A 618 -11.71 25.90 14.66
N TRP A 619 -10.85 25.03 15.20
CA TRP A 619 -10.31 23.90 14.42
C TRP A 619 -11.38 22.85 14.10
N GLY A 620 -11.38 22.38 12.86
CA GLY A 620 -12.28 21.32 12.40
C GLY A 620 -11.66 20.49 11.29
N MET A 621 -12.32 19.39 10.98
CA MET A 621 -11.88 18.45 9.93
C MET A 621 -13.09 18.01 9.10
N THR A 622 -12.90 17.86 7.81
CA THR A 622 -13.90 17.23 6.92
C THR A 622 -13.23 16.10 6.15
N ILE A 623 -13.92 14.96 6.03
CA ILE A 623 -13.45 13.78 5.32
C ILE A 623 -14.37 13.52 4.13
N ASP A 624 -13.84 13.58 2.92
CA ASP A 624 -14.60 13.29 1.71
C ASP A 624 -14.61 11.77 1.43
N LEU A 625 -15.77 11.13 1.66
CA LEU A 625 -15.92 9.70 1.46
C LEU A 625 -15.95 9.31 -0.03
N ASN A 626 -16.24 10.27 -0.91
CA ASN A 626 -16.29 10.04 -2.36
C ASN A 626 -14.90 9.73 -2.96
N ILE A 627 -13.84 10.18 -2.29
CA ILE A 627 -12.45 10.00 -2.74
C ILE A 627 -11.58 9.22 -1.75
N CYS A 628 -12.12 8.85 -0.56
CA CYS A 628 -11.39 8.05 0.40
C CYS A 628 -11.27 6.59 -0.06
N THR A 629 -10.04 6.12 -0.34
CA THR A 629 -9.77 4.75 -0.77
C THR A 629 -9.77 3.72 0.35
N GLY A 630 -9.68 4.14 1.61
CA GLY A 630 -9.53 3.22 2.74
C GLY A 630 -8.15 2.53 2.85
N CYS A 631 -7.12 3.06 2.18
CA CYS A 631 -5.76 2.48 2.11
C CYS A 631 -4.99 2.44 3.45
N SER A 632 -5.51 3.06 4.51
CA SER A 632 -4.93 3.10 5.86
C SER A 632 -3.61 3.87 6.02
N ALA A 633 -3.11 4.60 5.01
CA ALA A 633 -1.91 5.44 5.14
C ALA A 633 -2.03 6.47 6.27
N CYS A 634 -3.21 7.07 6.44
CA CYS A 634 -3.52 8.00 7.54
C CYS A 634 -3.43 7.36 8.93
N ALA A 635 -3.73 6.06 9.06
CA ALA A 635 -3.66 5.34 10.34
C ALA A 635 -2.20 5.13 10.77
N ILE A 636 -1.32 4.70 9.87
CA ILE A 636 0.12 4.53 10.14
C ILE A 636 0.79 5.89 10.37
N ALA A 637 0.50 6.91 9.55
CA ALA A 637 1.02 8.26 9.77
C ALA A 637 0.62 8.81 11.14
N CYS A 638 -0.62 8.58 11.58
CA CYS A 638 -1.08 8.94 12.92
C CYS A 638 -0.33 8.16 14.01
N GLN A 639 -0.06 6.86 13.78
CA GLN A 639 0.67 6.02 14.73
C GLN A 639 2.11 6.49 14.91
N ALA A 640 2.82 6.77 13.81
CA ALA A 640 4.19 7.27 13.82
C ALA A 640 4.27 8.66 14.48
N GLU A 641 3.42 9.59 14.06
CA GLU A 641 3.38 10.98 14.57
C GLU A 641 3.09 11.07 16.06
N ASN A 642 2.16 10.26 16.55
CA ASN A 642 1.61 10.39 17.90
C ASN A 642 2.11 9.34 18.89
N ASN A 643 3.21 8.66 18.60
CA ASN A 643 3.80 7.62 19.46
C ASN A 643 2.79 6.57 19.93
N ILE A 644 1.92 6.10 19.04
CA ILE A 644 0.89 5.13 19.37
C ILE A 644 1.55 3.74 19.46
N ALA A 645 1.34 3.06 20.58
CA ALA A 645 1.95 1.76 20.84
C ALA A 645 1.30 0.62 20.05
N VAL A 646 2.08 -0.43 19.77
CA VAL A 646 1.62 -1.75 19.33
C VAL A 646 1.21 -2.57 20.56
N VAL A 647 0.09 -3.27 20.50
CA VAL A 647 -0.43 -4.02 21.66
C VAL A 647 -0.33 -5.54 21.53
N GLY A 648 -0.16 -6.04 20.31
CA GLY A 648 -0.06 -7.47 20.01
C GLY A 648 -1.42 -8.13 19.77
N LYS A 649 -1.38 -9.29 19.11
CA LYS A 649 -2.55 -10.04 18.66
C LYS A 649 -3.58 -10.32 19.77
N ASP A 650 -3.15 -10.81 20.96
CA ASP A 650 -4.03 -11.11 22.10
C ASP A 650 -4.81 -9.86 22.53
N GLN A 651 -4.19 -8.71 22.60
CA GLN A 651 -4.86 -7.49 23.01
C GLN A 651 -5.81 -6.96 21.94
N VAL A 652 -5.48 -7.13 20.65
CA VAL A 652 -6.41 -6.81 19.56
C VAL A 652 -7.64 -7.69 19.61
N SER A 653 -7.49 -9.02 19.83
CA SER A 653 -8.61 -9.96 19.99
C SER A 653 -9.55 -9.57 21.14
N ARG A 654 -9.02 -8.91 22.18
CA ARG A 654 -9.78 -8.36 23.31
C ARG A 654 -10.38 -6.97 23.04
N GLY A 655 -10.29 -6.44 21.80
CA GLY A 655 -10.77 -5.10 21.44
C GLY A 655 -9.94 -3.95 22.04
N ARG A 656 -8.65 -4.17 22.36
CA ARG A 656 -7.77 -3.20 23.03
C ARG A 656 -6.75 -2.54 22.11
N HIS A 657 -6.95 -2.57 20.78
CA HIS A 657 -6.09 -1.90 19.81
C HIS A 657 -6.05 -0.37 20.06
N MET A 658 -4.91 0.27 19.73
CA MET A 658 -4.63 1.65 20.12
C MET A 658 -4.71 2.69 19.00
N HIS A 659 -5.01 2.32 17.77
CA HIS A 659 -5.12 3.26 16.66
C HIS A 659 -6.13 4.39 16.95
N TRP A 660 -5.72 5.64 16.80
CA TRP A 660 -6.56 6.83 17.02
C TRP A 660 -7.52 7.10 15.87
N ILE A 661 -7.17 6.62 14.66
CA ILE A 661 -8.02 6.62 13.48
C ILE A 661 -8.32 5.17 13.13
N ARG A 662 -9.60 4.86 13.07
CA ARG A 662 -10.12 3.57 12.59
C ARG A 662 -10.66 3.78 11.18
N ILE A 663 -10.39 2.86 10.26
CA ILE A 663 -11.00 2.86 8.94
C ILE A 663 -12.04 1.75 8.93
N ASP A 664 -13.30 2.10 9.17
CA ASP A 664 -14.39 1.14 9.14
C ASP A 664 -14.76 0.81 7.70
N GLN A 665 -15.17 -0.42 7.44
CA GLN A 665 -15.71 -0.86 6.18
C GLN A 665 -17.12 -1.40 6.38
N TYR A 666 -18.03 -0.96 5.51
CA TYR A 666 -19.41 -1.38 5.55
C TYR A 666 -19.82 -2.02 4.23
N TYR A 667 -20.71 -3.00 4.32
CA TYR A 667 -21.39 -3.58 3.19
C TYR A 667 -22.86 -3.14 3.20
N SER A 668 -23.35 -2.73 2.02
CA SER A 668 -24.74 -2.39 1.76
C SER A 668 -25.25 -3.20 0.58
N GLY A 669 -26.45 -3.71 0.63
CA GLY A 669 -27.00 -4.44 -0.50
C GLY A 669 -28.27 -5.19 -0.19
N ASN A 670 -29.03 -5.42 -1.21
CA ASN A 670 -30.43 -5.86 -1.24
C ASN A 670 -30.53 -7.37 -1.14
N GLY A 671 -30.01 -7.96 -0.05
CA GLY A 671 -30.21 -9.38 0.25
C GLY A 671 -29.20 -10.35 -0.39
N SER A 672 -28.30 -9.92 -1.27
CA SER A 672 -27.18 -10.77 -1.71
C SER A 672 -26.00 -10.63 -0.74
N LEU A 673 -25.68 -11.70 -0.04
CA LEU A 673 -24.48 -11.79 0.80
C LEU A 673 -23.21 -11.95 -0.02
N ASP A 674 -23.31 -12.28 -1.30
CA ASP A 674 -22.18 -12.57 -2.16
C ASP A 674 -21.57 -11.32 -2.84
N GLU A 675 -22.40 -10.34 -3.23
CA GLU A 675 -21.96 -9.17 -4.01
C GLU A 675 -22.60 -7.86 -3.53
N PRO A 676 -22.41 -7.48 -2.25
CA PRO A 676 -22.90 -6.19 -1.76
C PRO A 676 -22.00 -5.05 -2.24
N GLU A 677 -22.52 -3.84 -2.15
CA GLU A 677 -21.73 -2.63 -2.25
C GLU A 677 -20.85 -2.46 -1.02
N SER A 678 -19.68 -1.85 -1.16
CA SER A 678 -18.77 -1.62 -0.06
C SER A 678 -18.41 -0.13 0.08
N TYR A 679 -18.22 0.31 1.32
CA TYR A 679 -17.89 1.69 1.67
C TYR A 679 -16.83 1.73 2.75
N ASN A 680 -15.93 2.70 2.66
CA ASN A 680 -14.90 2.96 3.67
C ASN A 680 -15.19 4.25 4.42
N GLN A 681 -15.02 4.24 5.76
CA GLN A 681 -15.20 5.43 6.58
C GLN A 681 -14.08 5.57 7.60
N PRO A 682 -13.18 6.58 7.44
CA PRO A 682 -12.24 6.93 8.50
C PRO A 682 -12.96 7.55 9.70
N VAL A 683 -12.70 7.03 10.91
CA VAL A 683 -13.36 7.47 12.15
C VAL A 683 -12.32 7.88 13.20
N PRO A 684 -11.87 9.15 13.22
CA PRO A 684 -11.10 9.74 14.33
C PRO A 684 -12.01 10.23 15.46
N CYS A 685 -11.44 10.91 16.46
CA CYS A 685 -12.25 11.67 17.42
C CYS A 685 -13.01 12.78 16.70
N MET A 686 -14.31 12.93 17.00
CA MET A 686 -15.17 13.95 16.40
C MET A 686 -14.99 15.33 17.00
N HIS A 687 -14.23 15.48 18.08
CA HIS A 687 -14.07 16.75 18.82
C HIS A 687 -15.39 17.49 19.03
N CYS A 688 -16.37 16.73 19.58
CA CYS A 688 -17.76 17.19 19.77
C CYS A 688 -17.83 18.49 20.58
N GLU A 689 -18.68 19.46 20.17
CA GLU A 689 -18.99 20.65 20.98
C GLU A 689 -19.68 20.23 22.27
N ASN A 690 -20.72 19.40 22.19
CA ASN A 690 -21.39 18.77 23.32
C ASN A 690 -20.71 17.42 23.61
N ALA A 691 -19.55 17.44 24.24
CA ALA A 691 -18.71 16.27 24.39
C ALA A 691 -19.17 15.34 25.54
N PRO A 692 -19.83 14.18 25.25
CA PRO A 692 -20.32 13.28 26.29
C PRO A 692 -19.20 12.69 27.14
N CYS A 693 -17.97 12.68 26.64
CA CYS A 693 -16.80 12.19 27.35
C CYS A 693 -16.28 13.17 28.43
N GLU A 694 -16.60 14.45 28.35
CA GLU A 694 -16.13 15.46 29.30
C GLU A 694 -16.93 15.44 30.62
N VAL A 695 -18.25 15.41 30.50
CA VAL A 695 -19.17 15.47 31.66
C VAL A 695 -19.06 14.24 32.57
N VAL A 696 -18.52 13.12 32.08
CA VAL A 696 -18.36 11.89 32.86
C VAL A 696 -16.93 11.72 33.42
N CYS A 697 -16.03 12.65 33.17
CA CYS A 697 -14.66 12.55 33.68
C CYS A 697 -14.55 13.10 35.08
N PRO A 698 -14.28 12.27 36.13
CA PRO A 698 -14.29 12.70 37.50
C PRO A 698 -13.17 13.69 37.87
N VAL A 699 -12.14 13.79 37.02
CA VAL A 699 -10.94 14.61 37.26
C VAL A 699 -10.73 15.67 36.18
N ALA A 700 -11.71 15.89 35.31
CA ALA A 700 -11.61 16.82 34.17
C ALA A 700 -10.32 16.63 33.35
N ALA A 701 -9.94 15.37 33.12
CA ALA A 701 -8.81 15.02 32.27
C ALA A 701 -9.14 15.17 30.78
N THR A 702 -10.42 15.25 30.43
CA THR A 702 -10.89 15.54 29.09
C THR A 702 -11.66 16.84 29.10
N VAL A 703 -11.20 17.83 28.34
CA VAL A 703 -11.70 19.22 28.39
C VAL A 703 -11.53 19.91 27.04
N HIS A 704 -12.34 20.92 26.75
CA HIS A 704 -12.16 21.77 25.58
C HIS A 704 -11.02 22.79 25.77
N SER A 705 -10.25 22.98 24.69
CA SER A 705 -9.35 24.14 24.58
C SER A 705 -10.14 25.40 24.19
N LYS A 706 -9.47 26.56 24.27
CA LYS A 706 -10.04 27.86 23.82
C LYS A 706 -10.32 27.89 22.29
N GLU A 707 -9.82 26.90 21.53
CA GLU A 707 -9.98 26.74 20.09
C GLU A 707 -10.87 25.54 19.73
N GLY A 708 -11.52 24.96 20.74
CA GLY A 708 -12.52 23.91 20.61
C GLY A 708 -11.98 22.50 20.40
N ILE A 709 -10.70 22.27 20.65
CA ILE A 709 -10.15 20.93 20.62
C ILE A 709 -10.53 20.22 21.93
N ASN A 710 -11.22 19.10 21.83
CA ASN A 710 -11.41 18.21 22.98
C ASN A 710 -10.06 17.55 23.30
N GLN A 711 -9.40 18.05 24.33
CA GLN A 711 -8.08 17.61 24.77
C GLN A 711 -8.14 16.43 25.73
N MET A 712 -7.05 15.67 25.79
CA MET A 712 -6.82 14.66 26.82
C MET A 712 -5.60 15.05 27.64
N VAL A 713 -5.81 15.42 28.91
CA VAL A 713 -4.74 15.78 29.85
C VAL A 713 -4.25 14.50 30.53
N TYR A 714 -3.22 13.87 29.98
CA TYR A 714 -2.75 12.54 30.40
C TYR A 714 -2.40 12.46 31.89
N ASN A 715 -1.75 13.49 32.43
CA ASN A 715 -1.33 13.53 33.85
C ASN A 715 -2.51 13.60 34.85
N ARG A 716 -3.70 14.02 34.40
CA ARG A 716 -4.92 14.01 35.23
C ARG A 716 -5.69 12.70 35.14
N CYS A 717 -5.46 11.90 34.10
CA CYS A 717 -6.24 10.69 33.89
C CYS A 717 -5.97 9.66 34.97
N VAL A 718 -7.01 9.23 35.67
CA VAL A 718 -6.97 8.18 36.70
C VAL A 718 -7.53 6.84 36.22
N GLY A 719 -7.84 6.71 34.92
CA GLY A 719 -8.18 5.44 34.31
C GLY A 719 -9.58 4.90 34.59
N THR A 720 -10.56 5.73 34.94
CA THR A 720 -11.97 5.30 35.15
C THR A 720 -12.62 4.74 33.90
N ARG A 721 -12.16 5.12 32.68
CA ARG A 721 -12.65 4.66 31.36
C ARG A 721 -14.10 5.00 31.03
N TYR A 722 -14.84 5.69 31.90
CA TYR A 722 -16.22 6.07 31.61
C TYR A 722 -16.32 6.91 30.33
N CYS A 723 -15.33 7.76 30.04
CA CYS A 723 -15.28 8.55 28.82
C CYS A 723 -15.27 7.70 27.53
N SER A 724 -14.70 6.49 27.55
CA SER A 724 -14.75 5.58 26.40
C SER A 724 -16.11 4.89 26.26
N ASN A 725 -16.74 4.54 27.40
CA ASN A 725 -18.09 3.95 27.39
C ASN A 725 -19.12 4.97 26.90
N ASN A 726 -18.99 6.23 27.30
CA ASN A 726 -19.93 7.31 26.95
C ASN A 726 -19.68 7.92 25.56
N CYS A 727 -18.54 7.65 24.94
CA CYS A 727 -18.27 8.07 23.57
C CYS A 727 -19.13 7.26 22.58
N PRO A 728 -20.07 7.87 21.83
CA PRO A 728 -20.90 7.14 20.87
C PRO A 728 -20.08 6.63 19.67
N TYR A 729 -19.00 7.31 19.31
CA TYR A 729 -18.11 6.96 18.20
C TYR A 729 -17.06 5.89 18.55
N LYS A 730 -16.90 5.52 19.83
CA LYS A 730 -15.95 4.51 20.30
C LYS A 730 -14.51 4.74 19.83
N VAL A 731 -14.03 5.98 19.92
CA VAL A 731 -12.70 6.42 19.40
C VAL A 731 -11.71 6.77 20.51
N ARG A 732 -11.99 6.37 21.73
CA ARG A 732 -11.10 6.57 22.87
C ARG A 732 -10.39 5.28 23.22
N ARG A 733 -9.04 5.32 23.33
CA ARG A 733 -8.16 4.16 23.50
C ARG A 733 -7.51 4.17 24.87
N PHE A 734 -7.52 3.03 25.54
CA PHE A 734 -7.04 2.93 26.93
C PHE A 734 -5.80 2.03 27.02
N ASN A 735 -4.78 2.49 27.70
CA ASN A 735 -3.57 1.76 27.99
C ASN A 735 -3.82 0.80 29.18
N PHE A 736 -4.32 -0.41 28.90
CA PHE A 736 -4.54 -1.43 29.92
C PHE A 736 -3.24 -1.93 30.54
N TYR A 737 -2.17 -1.94 29.75
CA TYR A 737 -0.82 -2.31 30.15
C TYR A 737 0.17 -1.22 29.69
N LEU A 738 1.42 -1.35 30.09
CA LEU A 738 2.52 -0.56 29.55
C LEU A 738 2.86 -1.16 28.16
N TYR A 739 2.18 -0.68 27.13
CA TYR A 739 2.37 -1.16 25.76
C TYR A 739 3.63 -0.60 25.09
N SER A 740 4.03 0.62 25.45
CA SER A 740 5.23 1.25 24.93
C SER A 740 6.48 0.61 25.55
N ASP A 741 7.42 0.21 24.71
CA ASP A 741 8.74 -0.26 25.14
C ASP A 741 9.59 0.93 25.56
N TRP A 742 9.93 1.03 26.85
CA TRP A 742 10.74 2.12 27.42
C TRP A 742 12.21 1.73 27.55
N ASP A 743 12.53 0.43 27.48
CA ASP A 743 13.82 -0.15 27.84
C ASP A 743 14.73 -0.33 26.63
N THR A 744 14.20 -0.69 25.47
CA THR A 744 14.99 -0.90 24.24
C THR A 744 15.48 0.43 23.67
N ASP A 745 16.81 0.64 23.71
CA ASP A 745 17.43 1.94 23.34
C ASP A 745 17.21 2.31 21.87
N SER A 746 17.31 1.37 20.94
CA SER A 746 17.08 1.65 19.52
C SER A 746 15.69 2.18 19.24
N LEU A 747 14.65 1.65 19.91
CA LEU A 747 13.26 2.08 19.72
C LEU A 747 12.99 3.50 20.26
N LYS A 748 13.86 4.06 21.10
CA LYS A 748 13.71 5.46 21.56
C LYS A 748 13.88 6.46 20.43
N GLY A 749 14.75 6.16 19.45
CA GLY A 749 15.02 7.02 18.29
C GLY A 749 13.83 7.18 17.32
N MET A 750 12.89 6.23 17.29
CA MET A 750 11.70 6.32 16.42
C MET A 750 10.61 7.27 16.95
N ARG A 751 10.70 7.70 18.22
CA ARG A 751 9.64 8.45 18.88
C ARG A 751 9.69 9.93 18.51
N ASN A 752 8.50 10.49 18.25
CA ASN A 752 8.36 11.93 18.08
C ASN A 752 8.58 12.62 19.44
N PRO A 753 9.61 13.47 19.59
CA PRO A 753 9.92 14.13 20.87
C PRO A 753 8.87 15.14 21.30
N ASP A 754 8.07 15.67 20.37
CA ASP A 754 7.03 16.67 20.65
C ASP A 754 5.73 16.04 21.16
N VAL A 755 5.66 14.71 21.24
CA VAL A 755 4.47 13.97 21.66
C VAL A 755 4.79 13.06 22.85
N THR A 756 4.06 13.25 23.93
CA THR A 756 4.19 12.41 25.15
C THR A 756 4.03 10.92 24.81
N VAL A 757 4.93 10.09 25.28
CA VAL A 757 4.78 8.62 25.31
C VAL A 757 3.96 8.26 26.55
N ARG A 758 2.79 7.63 26.34
CA ARG A 758 1.86 7.34 27.45
C ARG A 758 2.23 6.05 28.15
N SER A 759 1.99 6.02 29.44
CA SER A 759 2.13 4.82 30.27
C SER A 759 0.78 4.11 30.45
N ARG A 760 0.77 2.99 31.17
CA ARG A 760 -0.47 2.28 31.52
C ARG A 760 -1.42 3.16 32.35
N GLY A 761 -2.71 2.89 32.26
CA GLY A 761 -3.76 3.51 33.10
C GLY A 761 -4.26 4.86 32.58
N VAL A 762 -3.83 5.30 31.39
CA VAL A 762 -4.31 6.56 30.79
C VAL A 762 -5.07 6.31 29.48
N MET A 763 -6.00 7.22 29.21
CA MET A 763 -6.79 7.25 27.97
C MET A 763 -6.07 8.05 26.91
N GLU A 764 -6.18 7.60 25.65
CA GLU A 764 -5.68 8.27 24.45
C GLU A 764 -6.79 8.53 23.44
N LYS A 765 -6.60 9.51 22.58
CA LYS A 765 -7.50 9.83 21.47
C LYS A 765 -6.84 10.78 20.48
N CYS A 766 -7.40 10.93 19.28
CA CYS A 766 -6.98 11.93 18.31
C CYS A 766 -6.99 13.34 18.95
N SER A 767 -5.91 14.09 18.72
CA SER A 767 -5.71 15.46 19.21
C SER A 767 -5.70 16.51 18.10
N TYR A 768 -6.02 16.14 16.85
CA TYR A 768 -5.79 16.94 15.64
C TYR A 768 -4.30 17.32 15.45
N CYS A 769 -3.38 16.45 15.92
CA CYS A 769 -1.93 16.74 15.92
C CYS A 769 -1.62 18.08 16.57
N ILE A 770 -2.04 18.27 17.84
CA ILE A 770 -1.88 19.54 18.59
C ILE A 770 -0.45 20.08 18.55
N GLN A 771 0.56 19.21 18.50
CA GLN A 771 1.98 19.59 18.36
C GLN A 771 2.22 20.38 17.07
N ARG A 772 1.64 19.96 15.92
CA ARG A 772 1.76 20.68 14.64
C ARG A 772 1.01 22.02 14.67
N ILE A 773 -0.14 22.07 15.34
CA ILE A 773 -0.88 23.34 15.57
C ILE A 773 -0.01 24.30 16.37
N GLN A 774 0.61 23.84 17.47
CA GLN A 774 1.46 24.67 18.32
C GLN A 774 2.73 25.14 17.60
N GLU A 775 3.36 24.30 16.79
CA GLU A 775 4.52 24.67 15.98
C GLU A 775 4.21 25.88 15.09
N VAL A 776 3.11 25.81 14.32
CA VAL A 776 2.71 26.91 13.43
C VAL A 776 2.29 28.14 14.21
N LYS A 777 1.63 28.01 15.35
CA LYS A 777 1.29 29.14 16.26
C LYS A 777 2.54 29.83 16.75
N ILE A 778 3.54 29.08 17.25
CA ILE A 778 4.81 29.65 17.71
C ILE A 778 5.53 30.39 16.58
N LYS A 779 5.49 29.83 15.36
CA LYS A 779 6.04 30.50 14.17
C LYS A 779 5.31 31.81 13.86
N ALA A 780 3.97 31.79 13.84
CA ALA A 780 3.15 32.97 13.58
C ALA A 780 3.35 34.07 14.65
N GLU A 781 3.50 33.68 15.94
CA GLU A 781 3.82 34.62 17.04
C GLU A 781 5.20 35.28 16.85
N LYS A 782 6.22 34.50 16.44
CA LYS A 782 7.56 35.04 16.12
C LYS A 782 7.56 35.98 14.91
N GLU A 783 6.61 35.80 13.99
CA GLU A 783 6.42 36.62 12.77
C GLU A 783 5.40 37.77 13.04
N ASN A 784 5.51 38.46 14.17
CA ASN A 784 4.70 39.60 14.58
C ASN A 784 3.21 39.26 14.85
N ASN A 785 2.91 38.13 15.42
CA ASN A 785 1.55 37.67 15.72
C ASN A 785 0.64 37.67 14.47
N ARG A 786 1.18 37.26 13.31
CA ARG A 786 0.38 37.18 12.11
C ARG A 786 -0.71 36.10 12.23
N ARG A 787 -1.79 36.28 11.50
CA ARG A 787 -2.81 35.23 11.37
C ARG A 787 -2.22 34.01 10.66
N ILE A 788 -2.62 32.81 11.11
CA ILE A 788 -2.32 31.54 10.44
C ILE A 788 -3.14 31.46 9.16
N VAL A 789 -2.50 31.10 8.05
CA VAL A 789 -3.12 30.98 6.73
C VAL A 789 -3.61 29.54 6.53
N ASP A 790 -4.71 29.36 5.81
CA ASP A 790 -5.25 28.03 5.47
C ASP A 790 -4.19 27.20 4.74
N GLY A 791 -3.99 25.95 5.19
CA GLY A 791 -2.99 25.02 4.64
C GLY A 791 -1.60 25.08 5.31
N GLU A 792 -1.34 26.01 6.25
CA GLU A 792 -0.08 25.99 7.04
C GLU A 792 -0.07 24.86 8.08
N ILE A 793 -1.22 24.53 8.63
CA ILE A 793 -1.37 23.40 9.56
C ILE A 793 -1.89 22.19 8.78
N ILE A 794 -1.06 21.19 8.64
CA ILE A 794 -1.41 19.93 7.97
C ILE A 794 -1.24 18.79 8.99
N THR A 795 -2.34 18.13 9.34
CA THR A 795 -2.29 16.97 10.23
C THR A 795 -1.57 15.81 9.57
N ALA A 796 -0.94 14.92 10.34
CA ALA A 796 -0.18 13.78 9.79
C ALA A 796 -1.05 12.88 8.89
N CYS A 797 -2.31 12.67 9.27
CA CYS A 797 -3.26 11.89 8.47
C CYS A 797 -3.64 12.58 7.14
N GLN A 798 -3.73 13.91 7.13
CA GLN A 798 -3.99 14.68 5.92
C GLN A 798 -2.77 14.64 4.98
N GLN A 799 -1.59 14.84 5.53
CA GLN A 799 -0.34 14.89 4.79
C GLN A 799 -0.04 13.56 4.06
N ALA A 800 -0.23 12.43 4.72
CA ALA A 800 0.00 11.12 4.13
C ALA A 800 -1.06 10.71 3.08
N CYS A 801 -2.25 11.36 3.08
CA CYS A 801 -3.39 10.92 2.28
C CYS A 801 -3.16 11.10 0.77
N PRO A 802 -3.08 10.01 -0.03
CA PRO A 802 -2.81 10.11 -1.46
C PRO A 802 -3.92 10.82 -2.25
N THR A 803 -5.17 10.68 -1.82
CA THR A 803 -6.33 11.29 -2.48
C THR A 803 -6.70 12.67 -1.93
N GLN A 804 -6.05 13.12 -0.84
CA GLN A 804 -6.44 14.35 -0.10
C GLN A 804 -7.89 14.33 0.41
N ALA A 805 -8.39 13.17 0.79
CA ALA A 805 -9.74 13.03 1.32
C ALA A 805 -9.93 13.73 2.68
N ILE A 806 -8.86 13.93 3.46
CA ILE A 806 -8.89 14.56 4.76
C ILE A 806 -8.50 16.03 4.61
N THR A 807 -9.34 16.95 5.10
CA THR A 807 -9.08 18.39 5.11
C THR A 807 -9.25 18.90 6.53
N PHE A 808 -8.22 19.56 7.07
CA PHE A 808 -8.18 20.19 8.38
C PHE A 808 -7.94 21.69 8.23
N GLY A 809 -8.51 22.52 9.13
CA GLY A 809 -8.30 23.96 9.13
C GLY A 809 -9.20 24.71 10.11
N ASP A 810 -9.26 26.03 9.93
CA ASP A 810 -10.02 26.94 10.78
C ASP A 810 -11.46 27.13 10.24
N LEU A 811 -12.47 26.67 10.99
CA LEU A 811 -13.88 26.87 10.66
C LEU A 811 -14.36 28.33 10.84
N ASN A 812 -13.59 29.18 11.54
CA ASN A 812 -13.87 30.62 11.65
C ASN A 812 -13.38 31.42 10.44
N ASP A 813 -12.57 30.81 9.58
CA ASP A 813 -12.17 31.42 8.32
C ASP A 813 -13.06 30.90 7.17
N PRO A 814 -14.03 31.71 6.68
CA PRO A 814 -14.92 31.31 5.61
C PRO A 814 -14.21 31.05 4.27
N ALA A 815 -12.97 31.57 4.13
CA ALA A 815 -12.14 31.34 2.95
C ALA A 815 -11.41 29.97 3.00
N SER A 816 -11.29 29.37 4.19
CA SER A 816 -10.61 28.10 4.38
C SER A 816 -11.32 26.96 3.63
N LYS A 817 -10.54 25.96 3.21
CA LYS A 817 -11.06 24.77 2.53
C LYS A 817 -12.01 23.98 3.43
N VAL A 818 -11.67 23.83 4.71
CA VAL A 818 -12.51 23.10 5.67
C VAL A 818 -13.86 23.78 5.91
N ALA A 819 -13.90 25.12 6.02
CA ALA A 819 -15.15 25.87 6.20
C ALA A 819 -16.06 25.75 4.96
N LYS A 820 -15.49 25.81 3.75
CA LYS A 820 -16.22 25.55 2.49
C LYS A 820 -16.82 24.14 2.44
N PHE A 821 -16.06 23.14 2.86
CA PHE A 821 -16.56 21.76 2.92
C PHE A 821 -17.61 21.57 4.02
N ALA A 822 -17.43 22.21 5.18
CA ALA A 822 -18.43 22.18 6.25
C ALA A 822 -19.76 22.86 5.83
N ALA A 823 -19.71 23.85 4.94
CA ALA A 823 -20.88 24.53 4.38
C ALA A 823 -21.48 23.82 3.13
N SER A 824 -20.83 22.77 2.62
CA SER A 824 -21.32 21.99 1.47
C SER A 824 -22.64 21.30 1.82
N LYS A 825 -23.59 21.26 0.87
CA LYS A 825 -24.83 20.51 1.04
C LYS A 825 -24.61 19.00 1.18
N ARG A 826 -23.47 18.47 0.70
CA ARG A 826 -23.04 17.08 0.90
C ARG A 826 -22.52 16.79 2.31
N ASN A 827 -22.31 17.81 3.15
CA ASN A 827 -21.74 17.64 4.48
C ASN A 827 -22.77 17.08 5.47
N TYR A 828 -22.32 16.14 6.32
CA TYR A 828 -23.13 15.59 7.42
C TYR A 828 -22.27 15.21 8.61
N GLY A 829 -22.88 15.19 9.78
CA GLY A 829 -22.28 14.70 11.03
C GLY A 829 -22.59 13.22 11.24
N LEU A 830 -21.62 12.43 11.67
CA LEU A 830 -21.87 11.04 12.09
C LEU A 830 -22.66 11.03 13.40
N LEU A 831 -23.78 10.29 13.44
CA LEU A 831 -24.72 10.21 14.59
C LEU A 831 -25.17 11.61 15.05
N ASP A 832 -25.56 12.45 14.12
CA ASP A 832 -25.95 13.85 14.39
C ASP A 832 -27.24 13.94 15.22
N ASP A 833 -28.08 12.92 15.16
CA ASP A 833 -29.28 12.72 15.99
C ASP A 833 -28.98 12.71 17.49
N LEU A 834 -27.75 12.43 17.90
CA LEU A 834 -27.30 12.50 19.32
C LEU A 834 -26.97 13.92 19.79
N ASN A 835 -27.07 14.93 18.94
CA ASN A 835 -26.76 16.34 19.23
C ASN A 835 -25.40 16.59 19.89
N THR A 836 -24.40 15.78 19.54
CA THR A 836 -23.01 15.94 20.04
C THR A 836 -22.29 17.08 19.34
N ARG A 837 -22.79 17.58 18.22
CA ARG A 837 -22.23 18.64 17.37
C ARG A 837 -20.77 18.35 16.98
N PRO A 838 -20.52 17.35 16.14
CA PRO A 838 -19.16 16.95 15.74
C PRO A 838 -18.48 18.06 14.94
N ARG A 839 -17.15 18.24 15.16
CA ARG A 839 -16.27 19.12 14.37
C ARG A 839 -15.54 18.34 13.27
N THR A 840 -15.47 17.01 13.38
CA THR A 840 -15.12 16.14 12.27
C THR A 840 -16.40 15.76 11.56
N THR A 841 -16.53 16.13 10.29
CA THR A 841 -17.70 15.89 9.46
C THR A 841 -17.33 15.11 8.21
N TYR A 842 -18.32 14.69 7.46
CA TYR A 842 -18.14 13.89 6.24
C TYR A 842 -18.84 14.53 5.05
N LEU A 843 -18.27 14.32 3.85
CA LEU A 843 -18.97 14.56 2.60
C LEU A 843 -19.51 13.22 2.07
N GLY A 844 -20.78 13.18 1.74
CA GLY A 844 -21.48 11.98 1.29
C GLY A 844 -20.88 11.40 -0.01
N TYR A 845 -21.01 10.10 -0.16
CA TYR A 845 -20.49 9.34 -1.30
C TYR A 845 -21.42 9.50 -2.52
N VAL A 846 -20.87 9.76 -3.70
CA VAL A 846 -21.62 9.91 -4.95
C VAL A 846 -21.13 8.88 -5.97
N ARG A 847 -22.05 8.05 -6.46
CA ARG A 847 -21.81 7.00 -7.43
C ARG A 847 -22.25 7.43 -8.83
N ASN A 848 -21.46 7.13 -9.85
CA ASN A 848 -21.77 7.41 -11.25
C ASN A 848 -22.10 6.13 -12.03
N SER A 849 -23.18 5.45 -11.64
CA SER A 849 -23.53 4.17 -12.26
C SER A 849 -23.98 4.35 -13.73
N ASN A 850 -23.69 3.33 -14.57
CA ASN A 850 -24.22 3.22 -15.92
C ASN A 850 -25.68 2.78 -15.85
N GLU A 851 -26.58 3.60 -16.38
CA GLU A 851 -28.04 3.35 -16.33
C GLU A 851 -28.44 2.05 -17.02
N ALA A 852 -27.72 1.67 -18.09
CA ALA A 852 -27.98 0.42 -18.80
C ALA A 852 -27.68 -0.85 -17.95
N LEU A 853 -26.96 -0.71 -16.84
CA LEU A 853 -26.62 -1.79 -15.91
C LEU A 853 -27.44 -1.75 -14.61
N ARG A 854 -28.25 -0.71 -14.39
CA ARG A 854 -29.07 -0.56 -13.17
C ARG A 854 -30.15 -1.64 -13.03
N GLY A 855 -30.74 -2.13 -14.14
CA GLY A 855 -31.78 -3.13 -14.14
C GLY A 855 -31.33 -4.56 -13.75
N GLN A 856 -30.05 -4.84 -13.73
CA GLN A 856 -29.49 -6.14 -13.33
C GLN A 856 -29.28 -6.25 -11.80
N ARG A 857 -29.30 -5.15 -11.07
CA ARG A 857 -29.33 -5.09 -9.60
C ARG A 857 -30.78 -4.86 -9.16
N GLY A 858 -31.37 -5.86 -8.54
CA GLY A 858 -32.79 -5.83 -8.14
C GLY A 858 -33.20 -4.49 -7.50
N SER A 859 -34.31 -3.95 -7.96
CA SER A 859 -34.96 -2.72 -7.50
C SER A 859 -35.56 -2.94 -6.10
N ASN A 860 -34.78 -2.97 -5.05
CA ASN A 860 -35.31 -2.94 -3.69
C ASN A 860 -34.58 -1.89 -2.88
N ARG A 861 -35.06 -0.65 -2.95
CA ARG A 861 -34.87 0.37 -1.93
C ARG A 861 -35.94 0.16 -0.86
N GLU A 862 -35.76 -0.78 0.04
CA GLU A 862 -36.51 -0.85 1.28
C GLU A 862 -35.56 -1.33 2.40
N GLY A 863 -35.40 -0.48 3.44
CA GLY A 863 -34.77 -0.77 4.74
C GLY A 863 -33.40 -0.17 4.96
#